data_3222e75f9ae6cdef186c01d814155fba
#
_entry.id   3222e75f9ae6cdef186c01d814155fba
#
_cell.length_a   1.000
_cell.length_b   1.000
_cell.length_c   1.000
_cell.angle_alpha   90.00
_cell.angle_beta   90.00
_cell.angle_gamma   90.00
#
_symmetry.space_group_name_H-M   'P 1'
#
loop_
_entity.id
_entity.type
_entity.pdbx_description
1 polymer ?
#
loop_
_entity_poly.entity_id
_entity_poly.type
_entity_poly.pdbx_seq_one_letter_code
_entity_poly.pdbx_strand_id
1 'polypeptide(L)'
;MDEGLSEAVLEQFVNLYNKGLIYKGTRMINWCPSCHTSISDAEVEFEEEASHLWHIRYQIKDTDKYVIVATTRPETMLGDTAVAVHPDDERYKNIIGKTCILPIMNKEIPIIADDFVEKEFGTGCVKITPAHDMNDYQAGLRNNLEIVEVFDDSSIMENLVPEYKGLTTLEARKLIVKKLEEIGALVKTEDYTHNVGKCYRCHNTIEPRISEQWFVKMKELAEPAIKAVKEDDIKFIPKRYEKTYFNWMENIQDWCISRQLWWGHRIPAYYCDECGHINVSKTAPEKCEKCGSTKLHQDEDSLDTWFSSALWPFSTLGWPHETEDLKTFYPTNVLVTGYDIIFFWVARMIFSGLELMKEKPFSDILIHGIVRDSQGRKMSKSLGNGIDPLDIVDKYSTDALRFSLLYGTSAGNDIKYMPEKLDQASNFANKLWNASKFVINSLDDDIKEEADLRVEDRWILNKLNNLIKTVSQNINDYDLGVALENIYNFIWNEFCDWYIEMAKSRLYSENKQEKAQVCYVLNYVLRNSLKLLHPFMPFITSEIYSKLVNPDDKDLMVSDWPKVNTSVEYDTSKDFIENLKDVITQIRNVRANMNVHPSKKANLIFVTTEYKNDIEQSKAFIEKLGFANEITIQDNKDNIPQNAISIISNGMEVYIPFEELVDVEEEKKRLEDEKKKVVAEIERASKMLANPGFVNKAPKAKINE
;
A
#
# COMPACT_ATOMS: atom_id res chain seq x y z
N MET A 1 -27.79 9.87 -8.19
CA MET A 1 -26.79 9.57 -9.24
C MET A 1 -26.69 10.81 -10.12
N ASP A 2 -25.50 11.13 -10.56
CA ASP A 2 -25.25 12.23 -11.49
C ASP A 2 -25.80 11.88 -12.89
N GLU A 3 -26.41 12.85 -13.57
CA GLU A 3 -27.06 12.62 -14.88
C GLU A 3 -26.03 12.31 -15.98
N GLY A 4 -24.94 13.06 -16.04
CA GLY A 4 -23.87 12.86 -17.02
C GLY A 4 -23.15 11.54 -16.85
N LEU A 5 -22.84 11.15 -15.60
CA LEU A 5 -22.25 9.84 -15.33
C LEU A 5 -23.22 8.69 -15.63
N SER A 6 -24.52 8.88 -15.43
CA SER A 6 -25.54 7.88 -15.81
C SER A 6 -25.64 7.73 -17.33
N GLU A 7 -25.56 8.82 -18.09
CA GLU A 7 -25.52 8.79 -19.55
C GLU A 7 -24.28 8.02 -20.05
N ALA A 8 -23.12 8.25 -19.45
CA ALA A 8 -21.89 7.51 -19.78
C ALA A 8 -22.04 5.99 -19.58
N VAL A 9 -22.68 5.57 -18.49
CA VAL A 9 -22.94 4.14 -18.20
C VAL A 9 -23.87 3.53 -19.24
N LEU A 10 -24.95 4.23 -19.61
CA LEU A 10 -25.88 3.78 -20.64
C LEU A 10 -25.18 3.70 -22.01
N GLU A 11 -24.36 4.68 -22.36
CA GLU A 11 -23.57 4.67 -23.60
C GLU A 11 -22.64 3.47 -23.67
N GLN A 12 -21.90 3.19 -22.59
CA GLN A 12 -21.03 2.00 -22.51
C GLN A 12 -21.81 0.72 -22.75
N PHE A 13 -22.92 0.53 -22.02
CA PHE A 13 -23.71 -0.70 -22.13
C PHE A 13 -24.22 -0.92 -23.56
N VAL A 14 -24.87 0.10 -24.16
CA VAL A 14 -25.42 0.03 -25.52
C VAL A 14 -24.32 -0.20 -26.55
N ASN A 15 -23.17 0.49 -26.41
CA ASN A 15 -22.03 0.33 -27.32
C ASN A 15 -21.49 -1.11 -27.29
N LEU A 16 -21.21 -1.65 -26.10
CA LEU A 16 -20.71 -3.02 -25.94
C LEU A 16 -21.73 -4.07 -26.40
N TYR A 17 -23.02 -3.86 -26.13
CA TYR A 17 -24.08 -4.74 -26.59
C TYR A 17 -24.15 -4.80 -28.12
N ASN A 18 -24.13 -3.64 -28.77
CA ASN A 18 -24.17 -3.55 -30.26
C ASN A 18 -22.94 -4.20 -30.92
N LYS A 19 -21.81 -4.25 -30.22
CA LYS A 19 -20.60 -4.99 -30.66
C LYS A 19 -20.68 -6.48 -30.35
N GLY A 20 -21.72 -6.96 -29.69
CA GLY A 20 -21.86 -8.36 -29.28
C GLY A 20 -20.95 -8.77 -28.13
N LEU A 21 -20.38 -7.77 -27.40
CA LEU A 21 -19.54 -7.99 -26.22
C LEU A 21 -20.36 -8.14 -24.94
N ILE A 22 -21.58 -7.57 -24.89
CA ILE A 22 -22.54 -7.83 -23.81
C ILE A 22 -23.59 -8.82 -24.31
N TYR A 23 -23.91 -9.80 -23.49
CA TYR A 23 -24.94 -10.80 -23.77
C TYR A 23 -25.65 -11.23 -22.49
N LYS A 24 -26.89 -11.72 -22.63
CA LYS A 24 -27.64 -12.38 -21.55
C LYS A 24 -27.50 -13.89 -21.74
N GLY A 25 -27.23 -14.63 -20.67
CA GLY A 25 -27.04 -16.06 -20.77
C GLY A 25 -27.09 -16.78 -19.42
N THR A 26 -27.40 -18.06 -19.48
CA THR A 26 -27.45 -18.95 -18.31
C THR A 26 -26.07 -19.52 -18.06
N ARG A 27 -25.49 -19.23 -16.89
CA ARG A 27 -24.17 -19.74 -16.47
C ARG A 27 -24.16 -20.02 -14.97
N MET A 28 -23.16 -20.79 -14.56
CA MET A 28 -22.81 -20.91 -13.15
C MET A 28 -22.23 -19.57 -12.68
N ILE A 29 -22.75 -19.06 -11.58
CA ILE A 29 -22.32 -17.80 -10.95
C ILE A 29 -22.10 -18.01 -9.45
N ASN A 30 -21.36 -17.12 -8.82
CA ASN A 30 -21.31 -16.99 -7.38
C ASN A 30 -22.56 -16.23 -6.91
N TRP A 31 -23.29 -16.79 -5.97
CA TRP A 31 -24.53 -16.23 -5.43
C TRP A 31 -24.44 -16.03 -3.94
N CYS A 32 -24.85 -14.88 -3.44
CA CYS A 32 -25.00 -14.66 -2.00
C CYS A 32 -26.44 -14.90 -1.56
N PRO A 33 -26.74 -15.98 -0.82
CA PRO A 33 -28.12 -16.31 -0.40
C PRO A 33 -28.68 -15.35 0.65
N SER A 34 -27.83 -14.56 1.31
CA SER A 34 -28.22 -13.56 2.30
C SER A 34 -28.49 -12.18 1.67
N CYS A 35 -27.69 -11.79 0.68
CA CYS A 35 -27.88 -10.53 -0.06
C CYS A 35 -28.85 -10.69 -1.25
N HIS A 36 -29.21 -11.92 -1.63
CA HIS A 36 -30.00 -12.28 -2.80
C HIS A 36 -29.50 -11.62 -4.09
N THR A 37 -28.20 -11.73 -4.36
CA THR A 37 -27.57 -11.15 -5.54
C THR A 37 -26.38 -11.96 -6.02
N SER A 38 -26.10 -11.86 -7.31
CA SER A 38 -24.89 -12.37 -7.93
C SER A 38 -23.66 -11.62 -7.41
N ILE A 39 -22.53 -12.34 -7.30
CA ILE A 39 -21.23 -11.84 -6.88
C ILE A 39 -20.23 -12.20 -7.97
N SER A 40 -19.40 -11.25 -8.41
CA SER A 40 -18.31 -11.55 -9.35
C SER A 40 -17.17 -12.30 -8.66
N ASP A 41 -16.35 -13.03 -9.43
CA ASP A 41 -15.22 -13.81 -8.88
C ASP A 41 -14.26 -12.94 -8.07
N ALA A 42 -14.06 -11.69 -8.49
CA ALA A 42 -13.21 -10.74 -7.77
C ALA A 42 -13.77 -10.30 -6.40
N GLU A 43 -15.10 -10.40 -6.20
CA GLU A 43 -15.81 -10.01 -4.96
C GLU A 43 -15.93 -11.16 -3.94
N VAL A 44 -15.37 -12.34 -4.26
CA VAL A 44 -15.33 -13.49 -3.34
C VAL A 44 -14.11 -13.37 -2.44
N GLU A 45 -14.32 -13.30 -1.15
CA GLU A 45 -13.27 -13.37 -0.14
C GLU A 45 -13.14 -14.81 0.35
N PHE A 46 -11.91 -15.35 0.38
CA PHE A 46 -11.70 -16.72 0.85
C PHE A 46 -11.19 -16.72 2.28
N GLU A 47 -11.89 -17.49 3.14
CA GLU A 47 -11.52 -17.68 4.54
C GLU A 47 -11.26 -19.16 4.83
N GLU A 48 -10.22 -19.45 5.62
CA GLU A 48 -9.98 -20.81 6.10
C GLU A 48 -11.02 -21.19 7.15
N GLU A 49 -11.76 -22.29 6.91
CA GLU A 49 -12.71 -22.85 7.84
C GLU A 49 -12.35 -24.30 8.20
N ALA A 50 -12.43 -24.60 9.49
CA ALA A 50 -12.36 -25.97 9.95
C ALA A 50 -13.68 -26.69 9.67
N SER A 51 -13.62 -27.80 8.97
CA SER A 51 -14.75 -28.62 8.56
C SER A 51 -14.37 -30.09 8.59
N HIS A 52 -15.09 -30.91 7.84
CA HIS A 52 -14.78 -32.31 7.68
C HIS A 52 -14.79 -32.71 6.21
N LEU A 53 -14.06 -33.76 5.91
CA LEU A 53 -14.11 -34.45 4.63
C LEU A 53 -14.82 -35.78 4.87
N TRP A 54 -16.03 -35.93 4.31
CA TRP A 54 -16.86 -37.13 4.45
C TRP A 54 -16.60 -38.06 3.28
N HIS A 55 -16.21 -39.32 3.60
CA HIS A 55 -15.99 -40.38 2.62
C HIS A 55 -17.26 -41.22 2.53
N ILE A 56 -17.90 -41.19 1.37
CA ILE A 56 -19.22 -41.83 1.14
C ILE A 56 -19.07 -42.89 0.06
N ARG A 57 -19.58 -44.07 0.29
CA ARG A 57 -19.57 -45.17 -0.69
C ARG A 57 -20.83 -45.17 -1.52
N TYR A 58 -20.65 -45.28 -2.84
CA TYR A 58 -21.70 -45.42 -3.84
C TYR A 58 -21.58 -46.85 -4.43
N GLN A 59 -22.61 -47.67 -4.28
CA GLN A 59 -22.58 -49.06 -4.75
C GLN A 59 -22.59 -49.11 -6.27
N ILE A 60 -21.69 -49.90 -6.87
CA ILE A 60 -21.71 -50.16 -8.31
C ILE A 60 -22.87 -51.12 -8.58
N LYS A 61 -23.77 -50.72 -9.49
CA LYS A 61 -24.98 -51.49 -9.81
C LYS A 61 -24.66 -52.95 -10.13
N ASP A 62 -25.48 -53.86 -9.66
CA ASP A 62 -25.39 -55.32 -9.83
C ASP A 62 -24.07 -55.94 -9.33
N THR A 63 -23.42 -55.30 -8.38
CA THR A 63 -22.20 -55.83 -7.73
C THR A 63 -22.17 -55.49 -6.22
N ASP A 64 -21.28 -56.20 -5.49
CA ASP A 64 -20.99 -55.91 -4.07
C ASP A 64 -19.83 -54.87 -3.94
N LYS A 65 -19.43 -54.22 -5.05
CA LYS A 65 -18.34 -53.23 -5.07
C LYS A 65 -18.89 -51.81 -4.99
N TYR A 66 -18.08 -50.91 -4.52
CA TYR A 66 -18.41 -49.46 -4.45
C TYR A 66 -17.27 -48.62 -4.92
N VAL A 67 -17.61 -47.41 -5.34
CA VAL A 67 -16.69 -46.25 -5.43
C VAL A 67 -16.87 -45.44 -4.15
N ILE A 68 -15.78 -44.83 -3.67
CA ILE A 68 -15.80 -43.98 -2.50
C ILE A 68 -15.51 -42.57 -2.96
N VAL A 69 -16.41 -41.63 -2.75
CA VAL A 69 -16.24 -40.21 -2.99
C VAL A 69 -15.93 -39.49 -1.69
N ALA A 70 -15.12 -38.41 -1.75
CA ALA A 70 -14.84 -37.58 -0.59
C ALA A 70 -15.39 -36.17 -0.85
N THR A 71 -16.15 -35.61 0.09
CA THR A 71 -16.77 -34.30 -0.08
C THR A 71 -16.78 -33.50 1.23
N THR A 72 -16.64 -32.18 1.13
CA THR A 72 -16.88 -31.23 2.23
C THR A 72 -18.35 -30.75 2.29
N ARG A 73 -19.16 -31.13 1.27
CA ARG A 73 -20.55 -30.67 1.10
C ARG A 73 -21.51 -31.84 0.86
N PRO A 74 -21.74 -32.70 1.87
CA PRO A 74 -22.61 -33.88 1.72
C PRO A 74 -24.07 -33.53 1.39
N GLU A 75 -24.54 -32.29 1.70
CA GLU A 75 -25.89 -31.84 1.39
C GLU A 75 -26.15 -31.75 -0.12
N THR A 76 -25.13 -31.43 -0.93
CA THR A 76 -25.29 -31.30 -2.39
C THR A 76 -25.38 -32.66 -3.09
N MET A 77 -24.99 -33.77 -2.41
CA MET A 77 -25.02 -35.11 -3.00
C MET A 77 -26.40 -35.53 -3.53
N LEU A 78 -27.47 -34.97 -2.97
CA LEU A 78 -28.83 -35.31 -3.41
C LEU A 78 -29.09 -34.96 -4.89
N GLY A 79 -28.29 -34.03 -5.42
CA GLY A 79 -28.28 -33.60 -6.83
C GLY A 79 -27.18 -34.21 -7.68
N ASP A 80 -26.46 -35.23 -7.20
CA ASP A 80 -25.41 -35.86 -7.98
C ASP A 80 -25.99 -36.54 -9.23
N THR A 81 -25.33 -36.32 -10.35
CA THR A 81 -25.73 -36.87 -11.65
C THR A 81 -24.65 -37.74 -12.28
N ALA A 82 -23.46 -37.78 -11.70
CA ALA A 82 -22.40 -38.72 -12.05
C ALA A 82 -21.37 -38.85 -10.90
N VAL A 83 -20.51 -39.88 -11.04
CA VAL A 83 -19.21 -39.94 -10.34
C VAL A 83 -18.13 -39.87 -11.42
N ALA A 84 -17.15 -38.96 -11.25
CA ALA A 84 -16.03 -38.81 -12.18
C ALA A 84 -14.75 -39.44 -11.62
N VAL A 85 -13.95 -40.00 -12.51
CA VAL A 85 -12.61 -40.52 -12.27
C VAL A 85 -11.67 -40.04 -13.36
N HIS A 86 -10.38 -39.95 -13.08
CA HIS A 86 -9.41 -39.61 -14.12
C HIS A 86 -9.27 -40.75 -15.15
N PRO A 87 -9.25 -40.50 -16.48
CA PRO A 87 -9.20 -41.53 -17.49
C PRO A 87 -7.97 -42.44 -17.38
N ASP A 88 -6.84 -41.92 -16.89
CA ASP A 88 -5.58 -42.67 -16.75
C ASP A 88 -5.40 -43.25 -15.33
N ASP A 89 -6.42 -43.25 -14.47
CA ASP A 89 -6.32 -43.87 -13.17
C ASP A 89 -6.59 -45.37 -13.23
N GLU A 90 -5.53 -46.19 -13.13
CA GLU A 90 -5.59 -47.65 -13.22
C GLU A 90 -6.55 -48.26 -12.17
N ARG A 91 -6.80 -47.61 -11.05
CA ARG A 91 -7.71 -48.09 -10.01
C ARG A 91 -9.14 -48.19 -10.49
N TYR A 92 -9.53 -47.33 -11.45
CA TYR A 92 -10.92 -47.12 -11.83
C TYR A 92 -11.21 -47.39 -13.32
N LYS A 93 -10.22 -47.71 -14.15
CA LYS A 93 -10.42 -47.97 -15.59
C LYS A 93 -11.52 -49.01 -15.88
N ASN A 94 -11.62 -50.04 -15.08
CA ASN A 94 -12.59 -51.13 -15.26
C ASN A 94 -14.04 -50.75 -14.90
N ILE A 95 -14.26 -49.59 -14.31
CA ILE A 95 -15.60 -49.17 -13.88
C ILE A 95 -16.10 -47.94 -14.67
N ILE A 96 -15.28 -47.33 -15.47
CA ILE A 96 -15.71 -46.25 -16.37
C ILE A 96 -16.82 -46.77 -17.29
N GLY A 97 -17.90 -45.98 -17.42
CA GLY A 97 -19.10 -46.33 -18.21
C GLY A 97 -20.08 -47.26 -17.48
N LYS A 98 -19.76 -47.73 -16.27
CA LYS A 98 -20.72 -48.42 -15.41
C LYS A 98 -21.62 -47.42 -14.67
N THR A 99 -22.62 -47.98 -13.99
CA THR A 99 -23.58 -47.18 -13.19
C THR A 99 -23.36 -47.47 -11.70
N CYS A 100 -23.51 -46.45 -10.87
CA CYS A 100 -23.54 -46.60 -9.42
C CYS A 100 -24.88 -46.06 -8.86
N ILE A 101 -25.20 -46.44 -7.63
CA ILE A 101 -26.43 -46.06 -6.97
C ILE A 101 -26.12 -44.89 -6.01
N LEU A 102 -26.76 -43.77 -6.20
CA LEU A 102 -26.69 -42.61 -5.33
C LEU A 102 -27.35 -42.94 -3.97
N PRO A 103 -26.65 -42.89 -2.84
CA PRO A 103 -27.23 -43.15 -1.53
C PRO A 103 -28.39 -42.18 -1.22
N ILE A 104 -29.30 -42.58 -0.37
CA ILE A 104 -30.53 -41.87 0.04
C ILE A 104 -31.52 -41.71 -1.13
N MET A 105 -31.09 -41.26 -2.28
CA MET A 105 -31.94 -41.05 -3.45
C MET A 105 -32.29 -42.36 -4.19
N ASN A 106 -31.48 -43.38 -4.04
CA ASN A 106 -31.59 -44.66 -4.77
C ASN A 106 -31.65 -44.51 -6.31
N LYS A 107 -31.07 -43.41 -6.80
CA LYS A 107 -31.01 -43.08 -8.25
C LYS A 107 -29.77 -43.67 -8.89
N GLU A 108 -29.92 -44.20 -10.09
CA GLU A 108 -28.79 -44.70 -10.89
C GLU A 108 -28.07 -43.48 -11.57
N ILE A 109 -26.75 -43.39 -11.40
CA ILE A 109 -25.91 -42.38 -11.99
C ILE A 109 -24.67 -43.02 -12.66
N PRO A 110 -24.19 -42.49 -13.80
CA PRO A 110 -23.03 -43.06 -14.50
C PRO A 110 -21.71 -42.74 -13.80
N ILE A 111 -20.72 -43.63 -14.03
CA ILE A 111 -19.31 -43.38 -13.71
C ILE A 111 -18.63 -42.89 -14.98
N ILE A 112 -18.20 -41.62 -15.00
CA ILE A 112 -17.61 -40.98 -16.17
C ILE A 112 -16.09 -40.82 -16.02
N ALA A 113 -15.40 -40.55 -17.12
CA ALA A 113 -14.00 -40.17 -17.14
C ALA A 113 -13.88 -38.67 -17.45
N ASP A 114 -13.12 -37.95 -16.66
CA ASP A 114 -12.84 -36.53 -16.91
C ASP A 114 -11.45 -36.13 -16.39
N ASP A 115 -10.70 -35.39 -17.19
CA ASP A 115 -9.30 -35.03 -16.96
C ASP A 115 -9.13 -34.04 -15.75
N PHE A 116 -10.20 -33.36 -15.34
CA PHE A 116 -10.13 -32.42 -14.20
C PHE A 116 -9.95 -33.12 -12.83
N VAL A 117 -10.21 -34.44 -12.76
CA VAL A 117 -10.11 -35.22 -11.54
C VAL A 117 -8.65 -35.44 -11.13
N GLU A 118 -8.27 -35.00 -9.95
CA GLU A 118 -6.94 -35.22 -9.39
C GLU A 118 -6.82 -36.63 -8.78
N LYS A 119 -5.92 -37.47 -9.35
CA LYS A 119 -5.74 -38.88 -8.94
C LYS A 119 -5.32 -39.03 -7.46
N GLU A 120 -4.52 -38.08 -6.98
CA GLU A 120 -3.90 -38.13 -5.64
C GLU A 120 -4.74 -37.42 -4.57
N PHE A 121 -5.79 -36.70 -4.96
CA PHE A 121 -6.65 -36.02 -4.02
C PHE A 121 -7.79 -36.91 -3.52
N GLY A 122 -7.96 -37.00 -2.22
CA GLY A 122 -8.99 -37.78 -1.58
C GLY A 122 -8.94 -39.26 -2.00
N THR A 123 -9.98 -39.73 -2.68
CA THR A 123 -10.07 -41.11 -3.19
C THR A 123 -9.69 -41.23 -4.67
N GLY A 124 -9.51 -40.11 -5.39
CA GLY A 124 -9.41 -40.08 -6.85
C GLY A 124 -10.75 -40.26 -7.56
N CYS A 125 -11.86 -40.30 -6.81
CA CYS A 125 -13.23 -40.26 -7.31
C CYS A 125 -13.94 -39.03 -6.81
N VAL A 126 -14.59 -38.30 -7.71
CA VAL A 126 -15.31 -37.05 -7.42
C VAL A 126 -16.78 -37.23 -7.73
N LYS A 127 -17.67 -36.86 -6.81
CA LYS A 127 -19.10 -36.74 -7.09
C LYS A 127 -19.34 -35.54 -7.99
N ILE A 128 -20.25 -35.61 -8.92
CA ILE A 128 -20.57 -34.52 -9.85
C ILE A 128 -21.97 -33.99 -9.59
N THR A 129 -22.03 -32.75 -9.10
CA THR A 129 -23.26 -31.99 -8.85
C THR A 129 -23.27 -30.72 -9.71
N PRO A 130 -23.66 -30.78 -10.96
CA PRO A 130 -23.52 -29.66 -11.92
C PRO A 130 -24.23 -28.37 -11.51
N ALA A 131 -25.22 -28.43 -10.64
CA ALA A 131 -25.96 -27.24 -10.18
C ALA A 131 -25.22 -26.44 -9.08
N HIS A 132 -24.23 -26.99 -8.39
CA HIS A 132 -23.69 -26.43 -7.16
C HIS A 132 -22.17 -26.41 -7.02
N ASP A 133 -21.45 -26.69 -8.13
CA ASP A 133 -20.00 -26.56 -8.23
C ASP A 133 -19.58 -26.17 -9.64
N MET A 134 -18.61 -25.25 -9.74
CA MET A 134 -18.15 -24.69 -11.02
C MET A 134 -17.48 -25.75 -11.91
N ASN A 135 -16.62 -26.61 -11.31
CA ASN A 135 -15.93 -27.66 -12.03
C ASN A 135 -16.90 -28.78 -12.44
N ASP A 136 -17.82 -29.13 -11.55
CA ASP A 136 -18.87 -30.12 -11.81
C ASP A 136 -19.80 -29.65 -12.92
N TYR A 137 -20.12 -28.35 -12.99
CA TYR A 137 -20.88 -27.75 -14.07
C TYR A 137 -20.21 -27.92 -15.44
N GLN A 138 -18.90 -27.63 -15.50
CA GLN A 138 -18.13 -27.78 -16.73
C GLN A 138 -18.03 -29.28 -17.14
N ALA A 139 -17.81 -30.18 -16.18
CA ALA A 139 -17.83 -31.61 -16.43
C ALA A 139 -19.22 -32.06 -16.90
N GLY A 140 -20.27 -31.53 -16.30
CA GLY A 140 -21.66 -31.79 -16.69
C GLY A 140 -21.96 -31.40 -18.13
N LEU A 141 -21.49 -30.22 -18.57
CA LEU A 141 -21.62 -29.78 -19.97
C LEU A 141 -20.85 -30.68 -20.94
N ARG A 142 -19.60 -31.04 -20.62
CA ARG A 142 -18.80 -31.94 -21.46
C ARG A 142 -19.38 -33.32 -21.63
N ASN A 143 -20.04 -33.83 -20.58
CA ASN A 143 -20.61 -35.17 -20.53
C ASN A 143 -22.13 -35.22 -20.71
N ASN A 144 -22.76 -34.06 -21.00
CA ASN A 144 -24.20 -33.93 -21.22
C ASN A 144 -25.03 -34.48 -20.03
N LEU A 145 -24.64 -34.16 -18.79
CA LEU A 145 -25.30 -34.58 -17.56
C LEU A 145 -26.53 -33.73 -17.25
N GLU A 146 -27.49 -34.34 -16.54
CA GLU A 146 -28.64 -33.64 -15.98
C GLU A 146 -28.17 -32.61 -14.94
N ILE A 147 -28.87 -31.47 -14.86
CA ILE A 147 -28.67 -30.44 -13.84
C ILE A 147 -29.79 -30.54 -12.85
N VAL A 148 -29.48 -30.83 -11.58
CA VAL A 148 -30.44 -31.00 -10.49
C VAL A 148 -30.15 -30.00 -9.40
N GLU A 149 -31.01 -28.98 -9.25
CA GLU A 149 -30.92 -28.02 -8.13
C GLU A 149 -31.36 -28.66 -6.82
N VAL A 150 -30.55 -28.49 -5.77
CA VAL A 150 -30.77 -29.10 -4.44
C VAL A 150 -31.41 -28.12 -3.47
N PHE A 151 -31.12 -26.84 -3.64
CA PHE A 151 -31.62 -25.74 -2.80
C PHE A 151 -31.91 -24.49 -3.64
N ASP A 152 -32.77 -23.65 -3.12
CA ASP A 152 -33.23 -22.40 -3.74
C ASP A 152 -32.20 -21.24 -3.61
N ASP A 153 -32.59 -20.03 -4.00
CA ASP A 153 -31.77 -18.80 -3.94
C ASP A 153 -31.47 -18.31 -2.51
N SER A 154 -32.19 -18.79 -1.53
CA SER A 154 -31.98 -18.56 -0.09
C SER A 154 -31.15 -19.66 0.57
N SER A 155 -30.63 -20.63 -0.21
CA SER A 155 -29.97 -21.86 0.28
C SER A 155 -30.83 -22.71 1.18
N ILE A 156 -32.14 -22.74 0.87
CA ILE A 156 -33.12 -23.61 1.54
C ILE A 156 -33.35 -24.85 0.66
N MET A 157 -33.28 -26.02 1.28
CA MET A 157 -33.40 -27.29 0.58
C MET A 157 -34.72 -27.43 -0.17
N GLU A 158 -34.65 -27.80 -1.44
CA GLU A 158 -35.78 -28.09 -2.33
C GLU A 158 -36.43 -29.45 -2.01
N ASN A 159 -37.55 -29.75 -2.63
CA ASN A 159 -38.32 -30.96 -2.35
C ASN A 159 -37.81 -32.20 -3.08
N LEU A 160 -36.50 -32.44 -3.13
CA LEU A 160 -35.92 -33.66 -3.67
C LEU A 160 -36.16 -34.87 -2.71
N VAL A 161 -36.00 -34.60 -1.42
CA VAL A 161 -36.31 -35.54 -0.34
C VAL A 161 -37.19 -34.81 0.66
N PRO A 162 -38.46 -35.24 0.89
CA PRO A 162 -39.41 -34.55 1.74
C PRO A 162 -38.94 -34.27 3.15
N GLU A 163 -38.07 -35.13 3.70
CA GLU A 163 -37.49 -35.05 5.05
C GLU A 163 -36.57 -33.81 5.21
N TYR A 164 -35.95 -33.34 4.13
CA TYR A 164 -35.03 -32.20 4.18
C TYR A 164 -35.61 -30.89 3.63
N LYS A 165 -36.81 -30.95 3.06
CA LYS A 165 -37.46 -29.74 2.50
C LYS A 165 -37.59 -28.62 3.51
N GLY A 166 -37.18 -27.42 3.13
CA GLY A 166 -37.30 -26.20 3.93
C GLY A 166 -36.24 -26.04 5.02
N LEU A 167 -35.27 -26.95 5.11
CA LEU A 167 -34.11 -26.81 5.98
C LEU A 167 -33.04 -25.97 5.30
N THR A 168 -32.22 -25.31 6.09
CA THR A 168 -30.99 -24.70 5.58
C THR A 168 -29.99 -25.78 5.15
N THR A 169 -29.07 -25.46 4.23
CA THR A 169 -28.00 -26.39 3.80
C THR A 169 -27.21 -26.97 4.97
N LEU A 170 -26.91 -26.17 6.02
CA LEU A 170 -26.19 -26.63 7.20
C LEU A 170 -26.99 -27.55 8.10
N GLU A 171 -28.28 -27.34 8.24
CA GLU A 171 -29.18 -28.24 8.97
C GLU A 171 -29.34 -29.56 8.22
N ALA A 172 -29.59 -29.50 6.93
CA ALA A 172 -29.69 -30.67 6.07
C ALA A 172 -28.41 -31.49 6.06
N ARG A 173 -27.21 -30.87 6.01
CA ARG A 173 -25.91 -31.52 6.10
C ARG A 173 -25.83 -32.45 7.31
N LYS A 174 -26.20 -31.94 8.49
CA LYS A 174 -26.17 -32.75 9.73
C LYS A 174 -27.07 -33.97 9.67
N LEU A 175 -28.26 -33.80 9.12
CA LEU A 175 -29.24 -34.92 9.02
C LEU A 175 -28.82 -35.93 7.94
N ILE A 176 -28.28 -35.45 6.81
CA ILE A 176 -27.78 -36.30 5.72
C ILE A 176 -26.59 -37.16 6.20
N VAL A 177 -25.64 -36.55 6.90
CA VAL A 177 -24.50 -37.30 7.48
C VAL A 177 -24.98 -38.39 8.41
N LYS A 178 -25.91 -38.08 9.33
CA LYS A 178 -26.52 -39.07 10.22
C LYS A 178 -27.22 -40.17 9.44
N LYS A 179 -27.98 -39.85 8.42
CA LYS A 179 -28.64 -40.82 7.56
C LYS A 179 -27.65 -41.73 6.82
N LEU A 180 -26.56 -41.18 6.32
CA LEU A 180 -25.48 -41.94 5.69
C LEU A 180 -24.80 -42.92 6.67
N GLU A 181 -24.65 -42.55 7.92
CA GLU A 181 -24.20 -43.46 8.99
C GLU A 181 -25.18 -44.60 9.22
N GLU A 182 -26.49 -44.29 9.38
CA GLU A 182 -27.55 -45.27 9.62
C GLU A 182 -27.65 -46.33 8.52
N ILE A 183 -27.54 -45.91 7.24
CA ILE A 183 -27.57 -46.83 6.09
C ILE A 183 -26.21 -47.48 5.79
N GLY A 184 -25.18 -47.14 6.59
CA GLY A 184 -23.82 -47.63 6.43
C GLY A 184 -23.11 -47.15 5.16
N ALA A 185 -23.54 -46.05 4.57
CA ALA A 185 -22.90 -45.45 3.41
C ALA A 185 -21.75 -44.54 3.77
N LEU A 186 -21.68 -43.99 4.96
CA LEU A 186 -20.54 -43.22 5.47
C LEU A 186 -19.41 -44.17 5.85
N VAL A 187 -18.25 -44.04 5.21
CA VAL A 187 -17.06 -44.87 5.43
C VAL A 187 -16.13 -44.30 6.47
N LYS A 188 -15.92 -42.98 6.41
CA LYS A 188 -14.97 -42.25 7.23
C LYS A 188 -15.32 -40.78 7.28
N THR A 189 -15.01 -40.13 8.40
CA THR A 189 -15.00 -38.67 8.55
C THR A 189 -13.60 -38.22 8.95
N GLU A 190 -13.02 -37.28 8.27
CA GLU A 190 -11.71 -36.68 8.55
C GLU A 190 -11.87 -35.20 8.88
N ASP A 191 -11.11 -34.70 9.85
CA ASP A 191 -10.99 -33.27 10.07
C ASP A 191 -10.27 -32.64 8.88
N TYR A 192 -10.84 -31.58 8.32
CA TYR A 192 -10.35 -30.95 7.11
C TYR A 192 -10.52 -29.44 7.19
N THR A 193 -9.44 -28.72 6.89
CA THR A 193 -9.48 -27.26 6.79
C THR A 193 -9.39 -26.86 5.31
N HIS A 194 -10.29 -26.02 4.86
CA HIS A 194 -10.31 -25.56 3.48
C HIS A 194 -10.77 -24.12 3.36
N ASN A 195 -10.45 -23.50 2.23
CA ASN A 195 -10.89 -22.15 1.91
C ASN A 195 -12.35 -22.14 1.48
N VAL A 196 -13.16 -21.35 2.17
CA VAL A 196 -14.59 -21.15 1.87
C VAL A 196 -14.79 -19.74 1.32
N GLY A 197 -15.46 -19.63 0.17
CA GLY A 197 -15.81 -18.36 -0.43
C GLY A 197 -16.87 -17.62 0.39
N LYS A 198 -16.58 -16.36 0.73
CA LYS A 198 -17.46 -15.46 1.48
C LYS A 198 -17.85 -14.27 0.63
N CYS A 199 -19.05 -13.77 0.88
CA CYS A 199 -19.52 -12.52 0.30
C CYS A 199 -18.77 -11.33 0.92
N TYR A 200 -18.07 -10.55 0.12
CA TYR A 200 -17.32 -9.36 0.59
C TYR A 200 -18.19 -8.35 1.36
N ARG A 201 -19.53 -8.37 1.14
CA ARG A 201 -20.48 -7.43 1.74
C ARG A 201 -21.03 -7.86 3.09
N CYS A 202 -21.43 -9.14 3.22
CA CYS A 202 -22.09 -9.66 4.44
C CYS A 202 -21.32 -10.78 5.14
N HIS A 203 -20.19 -11.24 4.58
CA HIS A 203 -19.33 -12.33 5.06
C HIS A 203 -20.03 -13.71 5.19
N ASN A 204 -21.25 -13.84 4.64
CA ASN A 204 -21.89 -15.15 4.54
C ASN A 204 -21.25 -15.99 3.43
N THR A 205 -21.33 -17.32 3.59
CA THR A 205 -20.87 -18.25 2.57
C THR A 205 -21.64 -18.04 1.27
N ILE A 206 -20.91 -17.95 0.16
CA ILE A 206 -21.51 -17.90 -1.18
C ILE A 206 -21.81 -19.29 -1.68
N GLU A 207 -22.80 -19.40 -2.56
CA GLU A 207 -23.23 -20.64 -3.19
C GLU A 207 -23.06 -20.54 -4.70
N PRO A 208 -22.29 -21.45 -5.35
CA PRO A 208 -22.33 -21.58 -6.80
C PRO A 208 -23.74 -21.97 -7.25
N ARG A 209 -24.28 -21.24 -8.21
CA ARG A 209 -25.65 -21.41 -8.71
C ARG A 209 -25.74 -21.13 -10.20
N ILE A 210 -26.61 -21.85 -10.89
CA ILE A 210 -26.94 -21.58 -12.30
C ILE A 210 -27.99 -20.48 -12.34
N SER A 211 -27.73 -19.41 -13.07
CA SER A 211 -28.66 -18.30 -13.23
C SER A 211 -28.50 -17.62 -14.58
N GLU A 212 -29.60 -17.06 -15.08
CA GLU A 212 -29.56 -16.24 -16.27
C GLU A 212 -29.20 -14.79 -15.89
N GLN A 213 -28.04 -14.34 -16.34
CA GLN A 213 -27.46 -13.05 -15.98
C GLN A 213 -26.90 -12.33 -17.22
N TRP A 214 -26.54 -11.06 -17.05
CA TRP A 214 -25.85 -10.29 -18.07
C TRP A 214 -24.33 -10.41 -17.89
N PHE A 215 -23.64 -10.65 -19.01
CA PHE A 215 -22.20 -10.85 -19.04
C PHE A 215 -21.51 -9.96 -20.06
N VAL A 216 -20.26 -9.56 -19.74
CA VAL A 216 -19.31 -8.98 -20.69
C VAL A 216 -18.31 -10.05 -21.12
N LYS A 217 -18.12 -10.24 -22.43
CA LYS A 217 -17.06 -11.07 -22.99
C LYS A 217 -15.71 -10.39 -22.76
N MET A 218 -14.91 -10.96 -21.87
CA MET A 218 -13.70 -10.29 -21.41
C MET A 218 -12.48 -10.53 -22.28
N LYS A 219 -12.39 -11.65 -22.98
CA LYS A 219 -11.17 -12.02 -23.74
C LYS A 219 -10.76 -10.94 -24.74
N GLU A 220 -11.69 -10.43 -25.53
CA GLU A 220 -11.44 -9.42 -26.56
C GLU A 220 -11.03 -8.06 -25.95
N LEU A 221 -11.52 -7.74 -24.76
CA LEU A 221 -11.17 -6.51 -24.03
C LEU A 221 -9.83 -6.65 -23.28
N ALA A 222 -9.51 -7.86 -22.83
CA ALA A 222 -8.30 -8.13 -22.06
C ALA A 222 -7.03 -8.11 -22.92
N GLU A 223 -7.10 -8.61 -24.16
CA GLU A 223 -5.92 -8.71 -25.05
C GLU A 223 -5.23 -7.36 -25.28
N PRO A 224 -5.92 -6.26 -25.67
CA PRO A 224 -5.30 -4.94 -25.78
C PRO A 224 -4.76 -4.40 -24.46
N ALA A 225 -5.47 -4.66 -23.35
CA ALA A 225 -5.09 -4.20 -22.02
C ALA A 225 -3.81 -4.90 -21.53
N ILE A 226 -3.67 -6.21 -21.75
CA ILE A 226 -2.46 -6.97 -21.49
C ILE A 226 -1.29 -6.42 -22.32
N LYS A 227 -1.54 -6.16 -23.60
CA LYS A 227 -0.52 -5.64 -24.52
C LYS A 227 0.02 -4.29 -24.07
N ALA A 228 -0.85 -3.35 -23.70
CA ALA A 228 -0.45 -2.02 -23.25
C ALA A 228 0.51 -2.04 -22.05
N VAL A 229 0.32 -2.97 -21.11
CA VAL A 229 1.23 -3.15 -19.97
C VAL A 229 2.50 -3.91 -20.37
N LYS A 230 2.42 -4.94 -21.24
CA LYS A 230 3.60 -5.67 -21.71
C LYS A 230 4.58 -4.82 -22.53
N GLU A 231 4.06 -3.81 -23.23
CA GLU A 231 4.86 -2.90 -24.07
C GLU A 231 5.32 -1.65 -23.30
N ASP A 232 5.15 -1.60 -21.97
CA ASP A 232 5.46 -0.47 -21.08
C ASP A 232 4.74 0.84 -21.48
N ASP A 233 3.63 0.76 -22.23
CA ASP A 233 2.77 1.91 -22.52
C ASP A 233 1.98 2.35 -21.27
N ILE A 234 1.62 1.39 -20.42
CA ILE A 234 1.10 1.60 -19.05
C ILE A 234 2.04 0.89 -18.07
N LYS A 235 2.49 1.59 -17.03
CA LYS A 235 3.48 1.08 -16.08
C LYS A 235 2.92 0.98 -14.66
N PHE A 236 3.18 -0.11 -13.98
CA PHE A 236 2.92 -0.27 -12.56
C PHE A 236 4.14 0.14 -11.73
N ILE A 237 3.92 0.96 -10.75
CA ILE A 237 4.93 1.44 -9.80
C ILE A 237 4.49 1.06 -8.38
N PRO A 238 5.19 0.11 -7.70
CA PRO A 238 6.34 -0.65 -8.16
C PRO A 238 5.98 -1.78 -9.15
N LYS A 239 6.90 -2.12 -10.03
CA LYS A 239 6.75 -3.09 -11.14
C LYS A 239 6.27 -4.50 -10.69
N ARG A 240 6.51 -4.88 -9.44
CA ARG A 240 6.08 -6.21 -8.91
C ARG A 240 4.56 -6.46 -9.05
N TYR A 241 3.75 -5.42 -9.11
CA TYR A 241 2.29 -5.54 -9.26
C TYR A 241 1.83 -5.88 -10.68
N GLU A 242 2.69 -5.77 -11.68
CA GLU A 242 2.42 -6.29 -13.03
C GLU A 242 2.12 -7.79 -13.01
N LYS A 243 2.87 -8.57 -12.19
CA LYS A 243 2.63 -10.00 -12.04
C LYS A 243 1.21 -10.29 -11.55
N THR A 244 0.74 -9.52 -10.59
CA THR A 244 -0.62 -9.64 -10.04
C THR A 244 -1.67 -9.30 -11.11
N TYR A 245 -1.44 -8.23 -11.87
CA TYR A 245 -2.29 -7.82 -12.99
C TYR A 245 -2.36 -8.90 -14.07
N PHE A 246 -1.22 -9.43 -14.56
CA PHE A 246 -1.18 -10.44 -15.60
C PHE A 246 -1.82 -11.75 -15.18
N ASN A 247 -1.57 -12.23 -13.95
CA ASN A 247 -2.18 -13.45 -13.45
C ASN A 247 -3.70 -13.41 -13.54
N TRP A 248 -4.30 -12.25 -13.28
CA TRP A 248 -5.75 -12.07 -13.35
C TRP A 248 -6.22 -11.90 -14.81
N MET A 249 -5.55 -11.04 -15.59
CA MET A 249 -5.97 -10.70 -16.94
C MET A 249 -5.82 -11.87 -17.93
N GLU A 250 -4.79 -12.70 -17.78
CA GLU A 250 -4.54 -13.86 -18.65
C GLU A 250 -5.52 -15.00 -18.37
N ASN A 251 -6.13 -15.05 -17.19
CA ASN A 251 -7.12 -16.07 -16.80
C ASN A 251 -8.54 -15.51 -16.66
N ILE A 252 -8.79 -14.30 -17.19
CA ILE A 252 -10.05 -13.61 -16.96
C ILE A 252 -11.22 -14.38 -17.59
N GLN A 253 -12.28 -14.55 -16.79
CA GLN A 253 -13.55 -15.11 -17.23
C GLN A 253 -14.51 -14.00 -17.65
N ASP A 254 -15.60 -14.36 -18.33
CA ASP A 254 -16.67 -13.40 -18.67
C ASP A 254 -17.24 -12.79 -17.40
N TRP A 255 -17.33 -11.48 -17.39
CA TRP A 255 -17.73 -10.71 -16.21
C TRP A 255 -19.23 -10.63 -16.08
N CYS A 256 -19.80 -11.19 -15.02
CA CYS A 256 -21.20 -11.01 -14.65
C CYS A 256 -21.43 -9.57 -14.15
N ILE A 257 -22.24 -8.80 -14.87
CA ILE A 257 -22.48 -7.37 -14.61
C ILE A 257 -23.86 -7.05 -14.02
N SER A 258 -24.78 -7.99 -13.99
CA SER A 258 -26.11 -7.78 -13.38
C SER A 258 -26.06 -8.02 -11.86
N ARG A 259 -26.81 -7.19 -11.12
CA ARG A 259 -26.98 -7.27 -9.67
C ARG A 259 -28.46 -7.10 -9.34
N GLN A 260 -28.95 -7.94 -8.46
CA GLN A 260 -30.33 -7.87 -7.93
C GLN A 260 -30.38 -6.90 -6.73
N LEU A 261 -29.97 -5.65 -6.97
CA LEU A 261 -29.89 -4.60 -5.96
C LEU A 261 -30.85 -3.47 -6.29
N TRP A 262 -31.52 -2.96 -5.29
CA TRP A 262 -32.46 -1.85 -5.46
C TRP A 262 -31.80 -0.54 -5.89
N TRP A 263 -30.59 -0.25 -5.42
CA TRP A 263 -29.83 0.95 -5.75
C TRP A 263 -28.72 0.65 -6.74
N GLY A 264 -28.76 1.27 -7.90
CA GLY A 264 -27.75 1.11 -8.95
C GLY A 264 -28.21 1.70 -10.28
N HIS A 265 -27.37 1.66 -11.32
CA HIS A 265 -27.75 1.96 -12.68
C HIS A 265 -28.57 0.79 -13.23
N ARG A 266 -29.83 1.03 -13.54
CA ARG A 266 -30.71 -0.01 -14.08
C ARG A 266 -30.26 -0.43 -15.47
N ILE A 267 -30.31 -1.72 -15.76
CA ILE A 267 -29.92 -2.27 -17.07
C ILE A 267 -30.84 -1.72 -18.16
N PRO A 268 -30.28 -1.13 -19.27
CA PRO A 268 -31.05 -0.50 -20.31
C PRO A 268 -31.57 -1.52 -21.37
N ALA A 269 -32.12 -2.63 -20.90
CA ALA A 269 -32.72 -3.69 -21.73
C ALA A 269 -34.20 -3.75 -21.50
N TYR A 270 -34.97 -3.87 -22.59
CA TYR A 270 -36.44 -3.83 -22.60
C TYR A 270 -36.94 -5.08 -23.30
N TYR A 271 -37.67 -5.92 -22.58
CA TYR A 271 -38.25 -7.18 -23.09
C TYR A 271 -39.57 -6.97 -23.68
N CYS A 272 -39.81 -7.55 -24.87
CA CYS A 272 -41.12 -7.55 -25.51
C CYS A 272 -41.96 -8.72 -25.01
N ASP A 273 -43.08 -8.46 -24.37
CA ASP A 273 -43.99 -9.48 -23.82
C ASP A 273 -44.64 -10.35 -24.88
N GLU A 274 -44.66 -9.90 -26.17
CA GLU A 274 -45.29 -10.64 -27.25
C GLU A 274 -44.36 -11.52 -28.07
N CYS A 275 -43.09 -11.10 -28.26
CA CYS A 275 -42.18 -11.88 -29.10
C CYS A 275 -40.87 -12.26 -28.41
N GLY A 276 -40.70 -11.89 -27.15
CA GLY A 276 -39.48 -12.21 -26.36
C GLY A 276 -38.21 -11.48 -26.82
N HIS A 277 -38.32 -10.55 -27.77
CA HIS A 277 -37.15 -9.81 -28.25
C HIS A 277 -36.62 -8.85 -27.18
N ILE A 278 -35.32 -8.75 -27.03
CA ILE A 278 -34.64 -7.83 -26.12
C ILE A 278 -34.22 -6.59 -26.92
N ASN A 279 -34.81 -5.45 -26.59
CA ASN A 279 -34.43 -4.16 -27.16
C ASN A 279 -33.47 -3.48 -26.20
N VAL A 280 -32.31 -3.03 -26.66
CA VAL A 280 -31.30 -2.36 -25.84
C VAL A 280 -31.12 -0.93 -26.34
N SER A 281 -31.45 0.05 -25.48
CA SER A 281 -31.36 1.47 -25.84
C SER A 281 -31.17 2.35 -24.61
N LYS A 282 -30.57 3.53 -24.79
CA LYS A 282 -30.35 4.51 -23.69
C LYS A 282 -31.65 5.03 -23.09
N THR A 283 -32.69 5.11 -23.90
CA THR A 283 -34.04 5.57 -23.50
C THR A 283 -35.04 4.46 -23.74
N ALA A 284 -36.12 4.44 -22.97
CA ALA A 284 -37.18 3.47 -23.16
C ALA A 284 -37.75 3.55 -24.57
N PRO A 285 -37.73 2.47 -25.37
CA PRO A 285 -38.30 2.46 -26.71
C PRO A 285 -39.81 2.48 -26.66
N GLU A 286 -40.42 3.21 -27.58
CA GLU A 286 -41.89 3.27 -27.67
C GLU A 286 -42.52 1.94 -28.11
N LYS A 287 -41.79 1.16 -28.91
CA LYS A 287 -42.23 -0.12 -29.47
C LYS A 287 -41.07 -1.06 -29.74
N CYS A 288 -41.36 -2.34 -29.72
CA CYS A 288 -40.43 -3.41 -30.06
C CYS A 288 -39.91 -3.26 -31.49
N GLU A 289 -38.58 -3.27 -31.66
CA GLU A 289 -37.91 -3.18 -32.96
C GLU A 289 -38.25 -4.34 -33.90
N LYS A 290 -38.52 -5.54 -33.32
CA LYS A 290 -38.79 -6.75 -34.07
C LYS A 290 -40.27 -6.91 -34.50
N CYS A 291 -41.25 -6.66 -33.62
CA CYS A 291 -42.66 -6.94 -33.88
C CYS A 291 -43.58 -5.72 -33.79
N GLY A 292 -43.06 -4.55 -33.40
CA GLY A 292 -43.83 -3.30 -33.28
C GLY A 292 -44.77 -3.23 -32.07
N SER A 293 -44.76 -4.21 -31.17
CA SER A 293 -45.58 -4.19 -29.95
C SER A 293 -45.15 -3.06 -29.00
N THR A 294 -46.08 -2.45 -28.30
CA THR A 294 -45.86 -1.44 -27.26
C THR A 294 -45.73 -2.05 -25.86
N LYS A 295 -45.94 -3.37 -25.73
CA LYS A 295 -45.84 -4.07 -24.45
C LYS A 295 -44.38 -4.42 -24.18
N LEU A 296 -43.71 -3.50 -23.52
CA LEU A 296 -42.33 -3.63 -23.16
C LEU A 296 -42.15 -3.43 -21.64
N HIS A 297 -41.29 -4.22 -21.02
CA HIS A 297 -40.86 -3.98 -19.64
C HIS A 297 -39.35 -3.95 -19.58
N GLN A 298 -38.81 -3.06 -18.74
CA GLN A 298 -37.35 -2.92 -18.54
C GLN A 298 -36.88 -3.98 -17.58
N ASP A 299 -35.66 -4.48 -17.81
CA ASP A 299 -34.91 -5.34 -16.88
C ASP A 299 -34.95 -4.78 -15.46
N GLU A 300 -35.16 -5.62 -14.45
CA GLU A 300 -35.25 -5.21 -13.04
C GLU A 300 -33.90 -5.07 -12.37
N ASP A 301 -32.87 -5.72 -12.91
CA ASP A 301 -31.54 -5.72 -12.36
C ASP A 301 -30.82 -4.39 -12.55
N SER A 302 -29.88 -4.13 -11.65
CA SER A 302 -28.94 -3.02 -11.76
C SER A 302 -27.55 -3.53 -12.20
N LEU A 303 -26.73 -2.60 -12.69
CA LEU A 303 -25.36 -2.89 -13.08
C LEU A 303 -24.43 -2.95 -11.87
N ASP A 304 -23.41 -3.79 -11.95
CA ASP A 304 -22.29 -3.83 -11.04
C ASP A 304 -21.68 -2.44 -10.85
N THR A 305 -21.40 -2.05 -9.61
CA THR A 305 -20.75 -0.77 -9.26
C THR A 305 -19.46 -0.54 -10.05
N TRP A 306 -18.69 -1.61 -10.27
CA TRP A 306 -17.43 -1.53 -11.01
C TRP A 306 -17.61 -1.28 -12.51
N PHE A 307 -18.80 -1.53 -13.04
CA PHE A 307 -19.12 -1.20 -14.43
C PHE A 307 -19.14 0.31 -14.66
N SER A 308 -19.73 1.08 -13.75
CA SER A 308 -19.70 2.54 -13.80
C SER A 308 -18.35 3.12 -13.38
N SER A 309 -17.70 2.53 -12.35
CA SER A 309 -16.39 3.00 -11.84
C SER A 309 -15.27 2.87 -12.87
N ALA A 310 -15.40 1.93 -13.81
CA ALA A 310 -14.45 1.75 -14.92
C ALA A 310 -14.34 2.96 -15.86
N LEU A 311 -15.36 3.82 -15.88
CA LEU A 311 -15.43 5.01 -16.74
C LEU A 311 -14.79 6.25 -16.13
N TRP A 312 -14.38 6.20 -14.87
CA TRP A 312 -13.90 7.34 -14.09
C TRP A 312 -12.94 8.25 -14.86
N PRO A 313 -11.88 7.76 -15.55
CA PRO A 313 -10.88 8.61 -16.20
C PRO A 313 -11.44 9.55 -17.26
N PHE A 314 -12.59 9.26 -17.84
CA PHE A 314 -13.17 10.04 -18.93
C PHE A 314 -14.63 10.45 -18.71
N SER A 315 -15.42 9.70 -17.96
CA SER A 315 -16.81 10.08 -17.67
C SER A 315 -16.91 11.33 -16.79
N THR A 316 -15.98 11.49 -15.83
CA THR A 316 -15.91 12.70 -14.99
C THR A 316 -15.47 13.94 -15.75
N LEU A 317 -14.90 13.76 -16.93
CA LEU A 317 -14.50 14.83 -17.85
C LEU A 317 -15.57 15.13 -18.92
N GLY A 318 -16.74 14.49 -18.80
CA GLY A 318 -17.92 14.76 -19.62
C GLY A 318 -18.19 13.81 -20.79
N TRP A 319 -17.40 12.71 -20.92
CA TRP A 319 -17.71 11.67 -21.91
C TRP A 319 -19.13 11.10 -21.65
N PRO A 320 -19.98 10.85 -22.69
CA PRO A 320 -19.66 10.69 -24.12
C PRO A 320 -19.60 12.00 -24.96
N HIS A 321 -19.72 13.16 -24.33
CA HIS A 321 -19.62 14.43 -25.05
C HIS A 321 -18.17 14.87 -25.20
N GLU A 322 -17.86 15.56 -26.30
CA GLU A 322 -16.55 16.19 -26.50
C GLU A 322 -16.46 17.51 -25.72
N THR A 323 -15.89 17.47 -24.53
CA THR A 323 -15.70 18.65 -23.67
C THR A 323 -14.25 19.15 -23.74
N GLU A 324 -14.04 20.40 -23.34
CA GLU A 324 -12.68 20.97 -23.22
C GLU A 324 -11.88 20.25 -22.11
N ASP A 325 -12.52 19.83 -21.01
CA ASP A 325 -11.90 19.07 -19.94
C ASP A 325 -11.42 17.71 -20.44
N LEU A 326 -12.24 17.01 -21.24
CA LEU A 326 -11.85 15.73 -21.83
C LEU A 326 -10.63 15.88 -22.75
N LYS A 327 -10.60 16.93 -23.59
CA LYS A 327 -9.48 17.20 -24.49
C LYS A 327 -8.20 17.59 -23.74
N THR A 328 -8.33 18.24 -22.59
CA THR A 328 -7.19 18.75 -21.80
C THR A 328 -6.60 17.70 -20.88
N PHE A 329 -7.45 16.90 -20.20
CA PHE A 329 -7.04 16.05 -19.09
C PHE A 329 -7.06 14.55 -19.39
N TYR A 330 -7.55 14.13 -20.55
CA TYR A 330 -7.48 12.74 -20.99
C TYR A 330 -6.50 12.57 -22.16
N PRO A 331 -5.58 11.58 -22.13
CA PRO A 331 -5.29 10.67 -21.02
C PRO A 331 -4.61 11.38 -19.83
N THR A 332 -4.84 10.87 -18.62
CA THR A 332 -4.11 11.38 -17.44
C THR A 332 -2.69 10.80 -17.38
N ASN A 333 -1.81 11.45 -16.57
CA ASN A 333 -0.41 11.00 -16.46
C ASN A 333 -0.29 9.86 -15.43
N VAL A 334 -0.88 10.02 -14.24
CA VAL A 334 -0.69 9.13 -13.11
C VAL A 334 -2.03 8.79 -12.46
N LEU A 335 -2.29 7.49 -12.28
CA LEU A 335 -3.33 6.98 -11.39
C LEU A 335 -2.68 6.57 -10.07
N VAL A 336 -3.23 7.02 -8.93
CA VAL A 336 -2.79 6.61 -7.60
C VAL A 336 -3.87 5.78 -6.94
N THR A 337 -3.56 4.55 -6.50
CA THR A 337 -4.53 3.64 -5.91
C THR A 337 -3.89 2.59 -5.00
N GLY A 338 -4.69 1.93 -4.17
CA GLY A 338 -4.26 0.77 -3.39
C GLY A 338 -4.12 -0.51 -4.25
N TYR A 339 -3.29 -1.43 -3.79
CA TYR A 339 -3.09 -2.70 -4.49
C TYR A 339 -4.32 -3.62 -4.45
N ASP A 340 -5.21 -3.42 -3.50
CA ASP A 340 -6.39 -4.26 -3.27
C ASP A 340 -7.49 -4.06 -4.32
N ILE A 341 -7.44 -3.00 -5.12
CA ILE A 341 -8.41 -2.71 -6.18
C ILE A 341 -7.81 -2.72 -7.59
N ILE A 342 -6.66 -3.38 -7.79
CA ILE A 342 -6.07 -3.54 -9.13
C ILE A 342 -7.05 -4.24 -10.07
N PHE A 343 -7.72 -5.30 -9.65
CA PHE A 343 -8.70 -6.03 -10.48
C PHE A 343 -10.02 -5.30 -10.61
N PHE A 344 -10.48 -4.75 -9.49
CA PHE A 344 -11.79 -4.11 -9.42
C PHE A 344 -11.85 -2.84 -10.24
N TRP A 345 -10.79 -2.05 -10.20
CA TRP A 345 -10.81 -0.70 -10.75
C TRP A 345 -9.76 -0.49 -11.85
N VAL A 346 -8.49 -0.73 -11.57
CA VAL A 346 -7.40 -0.41 -12.50
C VAL A 346 -7.56 -1.15 -13.82
N ALA A 347 -7.68 -2.47 -13.79
CA ALA A 347 -7.82 -3.30 -14.99
C ALA A 347 -9.06 -2.90 -15.79
N ARG A 348 -10.17 -2.60 -15.09
CA ARG A 348 -11.42 -2.19 -15.71
C ARG A 348 -11.33 -0.82 -16.38
N MET A 349 -10.65 0.15 -15.77
CA MET A 349 -10.37 1.44 -16.41
C MET A 349 -9.50 1.29 -17.65
N ILE A 350 -8.48 0.41 -17.62
CA ILE A 350 -7.59 0.18 -18.77
C ILE A 350 -8.38 -0.34 -19.97
N PHE A 351 -9.10 -1.46 -19.81
CA PHE A 351 -9.81 -2.00 -20.97
C PHE A 351 -10.99 -1.14 -21.43
N SER A 352 -11.68 -0.44 -20.50
CA SER A 352 -12.75 0.49 -20.87
C SER A 352 -12.21 1.71 -21.62
N GLY A 353 -11.10 2.29 -21.19
CA GLY A 353 -10.45 3.39 -21.88
C GLY A 353 -9.99 2.98 -23.29
N LEU A 354 -9.28 1.87 -23.42
CA LEU A 354 -8.83 1.35 -24.69
C LEU A 354 -9.99 1.01 -25.64
N GLU A 355 -11.11 0.49 -25.10
CA GLU A 355 -12.26 0.13 -25.93
C GLU A 355 -13.12 1.33 -26.33
N LEU A 356 -13.40 2.27 -25.42
CA LEU A 356 -14.34 3.36 -25.65
C LEU A 356 -13.66 4.62 -26.18
N MET A 357 -12.48 4.96 -25.65
CA MET A 357 -11.69 6.14 -26.04
C MET A 357 -10.66 5.84 -27.11
N LYS A 358 -10.34 4.56 -27.36
CA LYS A 358 -9.26 4.09 -28.27
C LYS A 358 -7.87 4.57 -27.87
N GLU A 359 -7.72 4.94 -26.63
CA GLU A 359 -6.49 5.46 -26.05
C GLU A 359 -6.39 5.00 -24.59
N LYS A 360 -5.16 4.83 -24.07
CA LYS A 360 -4.93 4.48 -22.67
C LYS A 360 -5.49 5.54 -21.73
N PRO A 361 -6.04 5.15 -20.57
CA PRO A 361 -6.60 6.13 -19.64
C PRO A 361 -5.54 6.88 -18.82
N PHE A 362 -4.37 6.30 -18.62
CA PHE A 362 -3.24 6.84 -17.85
C PHE A 362 -1.94 6.14 -18.26
N SER A 363 -0.80 6.76 -17.96
CA SER A 363 0.53 6.21 -18.28
C SER A 363 1.13 5.44 -17.12
N ASP A 364 1.09 6.01 -15.92
CA ASP A 364 1.70 5.41 -14.73
C ASP A 364 0.64 5.07 -13.67
N ILE A 365 0.80 3.93 -13.02
CA ILE A 365 -0.07 3.47 -11.94
C ILE A 365 0.78 3.38 -10.68
N LEU A 366 0.67 4.40 -9.82
CA LEU A 366 1.34 4.44 -8.54
C LEU A 366 0.51 3.68 -7.50
N ILE A 367 1.00 2.52 -7.11
CA ILE A 367 0.36 1.68 -6.10
C ILE A 367 0.87 2.05 -4.72
N HIS A 368 -0.04 2.35 -3.81
CA HIS A 368 0.25 2.53 -2.39
C HIS A 368 -0.21 1.33 -1.55
N GLY A 369 0.36 1.20 -0.35
CA GLY A 369 -0.07 0.22 0.64
C GLY A 369 -1.31 0.70 1.42
N ILE A 370 -1.81 -0.17 2.29
CA ILE A 370 -2.96 0.10 3.16
C ILE A 370 -2.44 0.46 4.55
N VAL A 371 -3.13 1.40 5.22
CA VAL A 371 -2.85 1.72 6.63
C VAL A 371 -3.44 0.61 7.51
N ARG A 372 -2.59 0.01 8.33
CA ARG A 372 -2.94 -1.03 9.30
C ARG A 372 -2.83 -0.49 10.73
N ASP A 373 -3.51 -1.15 11.65
CA ASP A 373 -3.39 -0.80 13.09
C ASP A 373 -1.97 -1.10 13.62
N SER A 374 -1.70 -0.72 14.86
CA SER A 374 -0.39 -0.92 15.52
C SER A 374 0.04 -2.40 15.62
N GLN A 375 -0.92 -3.34 15.53
CA GLN A 375 -0.66 -4.78 15.50
C GLN A 375 -0.48 -5.33 14.08
N GLY A 376 -0.63 -4.49 13.05
CA GLY A 376 -0.52 -4.88 11.65
C GLY A 376 -1.79 -5.47 11.03
N ARG A 377 -2.94 -5.39 11.71
CA ARG A 377 -4.22 -5.88 11.20
C ARG A 377 -4.87 -4.84 10.29
N LYS A 378 -5.60 -5.29 9.26
CA LYS A 378 -6.41 -4.40 8.41
C LYS A 378 -7.45 -3.68 9.29
N MET A 379 -7.58 -2.37 9.11
CA MET A 379 -8.61 -1.60 9.78
C MET A 379 -9.98 -1.90 9.17
N SER A 380 -10.96 -2.22 10.02
CA SER A 380 -12.33 -2.48 9.59
C SER A 380 -13.33 -2.01 10.64
N LYS A 381 -14.57 -1.73 10.19
CA LYS A 381 -15.66 -1.35 11.08
C LYS A 381 -16.02 -2.48 12.06
N SER A 382 -15.95 -3.73 11.59
CA SER A 382 -16.25 -4.93 12.39
C SER A 382 -15.26 -5.15 13.54
N LEU A 383 -13.99 -4.80 13.35
CA LEU A 383 -12.96 -4.88 14.39
C LEU A 383 -12.92 -3.66 15.32
N GLY A 384 -13.61 -2.58 14.97
CA GLY A 384 -13.59 -1.34 15.74
C GLY A 384 -12.20 -0.70 15.90
N ASN A 385 -11.25 -1.06 15.03
CA ASN A 385 -9.86 -0.59 15.06
C ASN A 385 -9.57 0.54 14.04
N GLY A 386 -10.62 1.08 13.41
CA GLY A 386 -10.51 2.23 12.52
C GLY A 386 -10.14 3.49 13.29
N ILE A 387 -9.30 4.32 12.68
CA ILE A 387 -8.89 5.62 13.23
C ILE A 387 -9.45 6.69 12.31
N ASP A 388 -10.18 7.64 12.87
CA ASP A 388 -10.69 8.80 12.13
C ASP A 388 -9.53 9.77 11.85
N PRO A 389 -9.21 10.08 10.59
CA PRO A 389 -8.21 11.08 10.25
C PRO A 389 -8.49 12.46 10.84
N LEU A 390 -9.75 12.84 11.05
CA LEU A 390 -10.11 14.13 11.61
C LEU A 390 -9.70 14.25 13.08
N ASP A 391 -9.83 13.16 13.88
CA ASP A 391 -9.35 13.13 15.26
C ASP A 391 -7.82 13.36 15.32
N ILE A 392 -7.08 12.85 14.32
CA ILE A 392 -5.64 13.09 14.22
C ILE A 392 -5.34 14.54 13.84
N VAL A 393 -6.09 15.09 12.89
CA VAL A 393 -5.95 16.50 12.47
C VAL A 393 -6.18 17.44 13.64
N ASP A 394 -7.23 17.21 14.44
CA ASP A 394 -7.55 18.04 15.61
C ASP A 394 -6.47 17.97 16.69
N LYS A 395 -5.86 16.80 16.89
CA LYS A 395 -4.84 16.59 17.93
C LYS A 395 -3.45 17.08 17.52
N TYR A 396 -3.05 16.87 16.27
CA TYR A 396 -1.68 17.11 15.82
C TYR A 396 -1.59 18.22 14.75
N SER A 397 -2.19 18.08 13.63
CA SER A 397 -2.44 18.97 12.49
C SER A 397 -2.57 18.15 11.19
N THR A 398 -3.12 18.75 10.15
CA THR A 398 -3.16 18.14 8.81
C THR A 398 -1.76 17.86 8.27
N ASP A 399 -0.82 18.77 8.44
CA ASP A 399 0.57 18.60 7.98
C ASP A 399 1.28 17.45 8.69
N ALA A 400 1.05 17.28 9.99
CA ALA A 400 1.62 16.16 10.74
C ALA A 400 1.06 14.80 10.26
N LEU A 401 -0.23 14.71 9.98
CA LEU A 401 -0.85 13.53 9.42
C LEU A 401 -0.26 13.20 8.05
N ARG A 402 -0.21 14.18 7.12
CA ARG A 402 0.34 14.01 5.77
C ARG A 402 1.79 13.55 5.81
N PHE A 403 2.62 14.18 6.63
CA PHE A 403 4.02 13.80 6.85
C PHE A 403 4.13 12.34 7.33
N SER A 404 3.36 11.95 8.34
CA SER A 404 3.43 10.62 8.97
C SER A 404 3.07 9.48 8.00
N LEU A 405 2.22 9.74 7.01
CA LEU A 405 1.80 8.76 6.01
C LEU A 405 2.86 8.50 4.93
N LEU A 406 3.79 9.43 4.73
CA LEU A 406 4.81 9.32 3.68
C LEU A 406 6.22 9.09 4.25
N TYR A 407 6.54 9.66 5.41
CA TYR A 407 7.88 9.56 6.00
C TYR A 407 8.27 8.11 6.33
N GLY A 408 9.38 7.65 5.74
CA GLY A 408 9.89 6.28 5.92
C GLY A 408 8.98 5.21 5.30
N THR A 409 8.26 5.54 4.23
CA THR A 409 7.41 4.59 3.49
C THR A 409 7.95 4.38 2.08
N SER A 410 7.64 3.23 1.50
CA SER A 410 7.95 2.89 0.11
C SER A 410 6.67 2.54 -0.63
N ALA A 411 6.61 2.84 -1.92
CA ALA A 411 5.48 2.53 -2.77
C ALA A 411 5.05 1.06 -2.67
N GLY A 412 3.76 0.80 -2.56
CA GLY A 412 3.17 -0.53 -2.53
C GLY A 412 3.34 -1.31 -1.22
N ASN A 413 3.91 -0.74 -0.17
CA ASN A 413 4.04 -1.38 1.14
C ASN A 413 3.00 -0.85 2.12
N ASP A 414 2.43 -1.76 2.92
CA ASP A 414 1.51 -1.39 4.00
C ASP A 414 2.20 -0.56 5.08
N ILE A 415 1.44 0.34 5.66
CA ILE A 415 1.91 1.28 6.69
C ILE A 415 1.25 0.91 8.01
N LYS A 416 2.04 0.68 9.05
CA LYS A 416 1.50 0.57 10.41
C LYS A 416 1.25 1.96 10.98
N TYR A 417 0.06 2.17 11.52
CA TYR A 417 -0.21 3.36 12.32
C TYR A 417 0.62 3.35 13.60
N MET A 418 1.46 4.36 13.76
CA MET A 418 2.35 4.54 14.91
C MET A 418 2.22 5.97 15.42
N PRO A 419 1.69 6.19 16.63
CA PRO A 419 1.57 7.54 17.22
C PRO A 419 2.90 8.30 17.28
N GLU A 420 4.02 7.59 17.46
CA GLU A 420 5.36 8.17 17.55
C GLU A 420 5.78 8.88 16.25
N LYS A 421 5.29 8.44 15.09
CA LYS A 421 5.51 9.15 13.81
C LYS A 421 4.77 10.50 13.76
N LEU A 422 3.60 10.58 14.39
CA LEU A 422 2.84 11.83 14.49
C LEU A 422 3.53 12.81 15.46
N ASP A 423 4.05 12.31 16.59
CA ASP A 423 4.84 13.12 17.52
C ASP A 423 6.11 13.66 16.84
N GLN A 424 6.81 12.83 16.06
CA GLN A 424 7.97 13.24 15.25
C GLN A 424 7.59 14.33 14.24
N ALA A 425 6.49 14.14 13.51
CA ALA A 425 6.00 15.11 12.54
C ALA A 425 5.63 16.45 13.16
N SER A 426 4.96 16.42 14.31
CA SER A 426 4.60 17.61 15.09
C SER A 426 5.85 18.35 15.61
N ASN A 427 6.82 17.61 16.13
CA ASN A 427 8.10 18.18 16.58
C ASN A 427 8.88 18.82 15.41
N PHE A 428 8.84 18.20 14.23
CA PHE A 428 9.44 18.78 13.02
C PHE A 428 8.75 20.09 12.61
N ALA A 429 7.41 20.11 12.58
CA ALA A 429 6.66 21.32 12.30
C ALA A 429 6.98 22.44 13.29
N ASN A 430 7.05 22.14 14.58
CA ASN A 430 7.42 23.10 15.62
C ASN A 430 8.85 23.62 15.46
N LYS A 431 9.81 22.75 15.12
CA LYS A 431 11.20 23.16 14.89
C LYS A 431 11.30 24.06 13.66
N LEU A 432 10.65 23.68 12.55
CA LEU A 432 10.59 24.49 11.33
C LEU A 432 9.99 25.87 11.62
N TRP A 433 8.86 25.92 12.33
CA TRP A 433 8.21 27.18 12.70
C TRP A 433 9.13 28.09 13.51
N ASN A 434 9.77 27.59 14.55
CA ASN A 434 10.65 28.38 15.40
C ASN A 434 11.92 28.83 14.67
N ALA A 435 12.52 27.98 13.85
CA ALA A 435 13.66 28.33 13.01
C ALA A 435 13.29 29.42 11.98
N SER A 436 12.14 29.27 11.32
CA SER A 436 11.63 30.24 10.37
C SER A 436 11.32 31.59 11.02
N LYS A 437 10.69 31.57 12.21
CA LYS A 437 10.45 32.81 13.00
C LYS A 437 11.76 33.52 13.34
N PHE A 438 12.78 32.77 13.74
CA PHE A 438 14.11 33.33 13.98
C PHE A 438 14.69 33.97 12.73
N VAL A 439 14.67 33.27 11.60
CA VAL A 439 15.16 33.79 10.31
C VAL A 439 14.41 35.06 9.93
N ILE A 440 13.08 35.00 9.83
CA ILE A 440 12.22 36.15 9.44
C ILE A 440 12.51 37.39 10.29
N ASN A 441 12.60 37.24 11.61
CA ASN A 441 12.89 38.35 12.51
C ASN A 441 14.33 38.89 12.38
N SER A 442 15.22 38.17 11.71
CA SER A 442 16.61 38.58 11.50
C SER A 442 16.84 39.24 10.13
N LEU A 443 15.84 39.14 9.21
CA LEU A 443 15.94 39.72 7.88
C LEU A 443 15.78 41.25 7.93
N ASP A 444 16.54 41.94 7.07
CA ASP A 444 16.36 43.37 6.78
C ASP A 444 15.45 43.53 5.55
N ASP A 445 14.79 44.69 5.41
CA ASP A 445 13.83 44.96 4.32
C ASP A 445 14.48 44.99 2.93
N ASP A 446 15.79 45.26 2.82
CA ASP A 446 16.54 45.35 1.57
C ASP A 446 17.56 44.20 1.45
N ILE A 447 17.06 43.00 1.17
CA ILE A 447 17.92 41.83 0.93
C ILE A 447 18.36 41.80 -0.54
N LYS A 448 19.68 41.92 -0.77
CA LYS A 448 20.29 41.81 -2.11
C LYS A 448 21.27 40.64 -2.14
N GLU A 449 21.41 40.06 -3.33
CA GLU A 449 22.46 39.08 -3.60
C GLU A 449 23.83 39.76 -3.45
N GLU A 450 24.63 39.25 -2.52
CA GLU A 450 25.99 39.73 -2.27
C GLU A 450 27.02 38.75 -2.85
N ALA A 451 28.08 39.30 -3.47
CA ALA A 451 29.02 38.51 -4.26
C ALA A 451 30.04 37.70 -3.43
N ASP A 452 30.23 38.04 -2.14
CA ASP A 452 31.34 37.53 -1.33
C ASP A 452 30.88 36.50 -0.29
N LEU A 453 30.51 35.29 -0.75
CA LEU A 453 30.03 34.18 0.09
C LEU A 453 31.17 33.62 0.94
N ARG A 454 30.91 33.39 2.26
CA ARG A 454 31.81 32.68 3.17
C ARG A 454 31.73 31.19 2.97
N VAL A 455 32.66 30.44 3.56
CA VAL A 455 32.76 28.99 3.41
C VAL A 455 31.51 28.24 3.87
N GLU A 456 30.90 28.66 5.00
CA GLU A 456 29.63 28.10 5.49
C GLU A 456 28.44 28.41 4.56
N ASP A 457 28.44 29.55 3.90
CA ASP A 457 27.39 29.92 2.91
C ASP A 457 27.50 29.04 1.66
N ARG A 458 28.70 28.88 1.13
CA ARG A 458 28.97 28.00 -0.01
C ARG A 458 28.61 26.55 0.32
N TRP A 459 28.90 26.09 1.54
CA TRP A 459 28.55 24.76 2.01
C TRP A 459 27.02 24.54 2.00
N ILE A 460 26.23 25.39 2.65
CA ILE A 460 24.80 25.19 2.72
C ILE A 460 24.11 25.35 1.35
N LEU A 461 24.58 26.23 0.48
CA LEU A 461 24.09 26.39 -0.88
C LEU A 461 24.42 25.15 -1.75
N ASN A 462 25.60 24.54 -1.60
CA ASN A 462 25.93 23.27 -2.24
C ASN A 462 25.01 22.14 -1.75
N LYS A 463 24.80 22.03 -0.43
CA LYS A 463 23.85 21.06 0.16
C LYS A 463 22.44 21.23 -0.37
N LEU A 464 21.94 22.47 -0.44
CA LEU A 464 20.61 22.77 -1.01
C LEU A 464 20.54 22.39 -2.49
N ASN A 465 21.58 22.72 -3.26
CA ASN A 465 21.61 22.41 -4.69
C ASN A 465 21.55 20.89 -4.94
N ASN A 466 22.30 20.11 -4.16
CA ASN A 466 22.25 18.64 -4.19
C ASN A 466 20.87 18.13 -3.73
N LEU A 467 20.27 18.73 -2.70
CA LEU A 467 18.93 18.41 -2.25
C LEU A 467 17.89 18.61 -3.36
N ILE A 468 17.91 19.76 -4.04
CA ILE A 468 16.99 20.06 -5.16
C ILE A 468 17.10 18.99 -6.24
N LYS A 469 18.32 18.61 -6.62
CA LYS A 469 18.58 17.56 -7.60
C LYS A 469 18.01 16.21 -7.13
N THR A 470 18.35 15.79 -5.92
CA THR A 470 17.96 14.49 -5.38
C THR A 470 16.44 14.38 -5.16
N VAL A 471 15.82 15.41 -4.58
CA VAL A 471 14.37 15.43 -4.34
C VAL A 471 13.60 15.45 -5.66
N SER A 472 14.04 16.24 -6.64
CA SER A 472 13.41 16.25 -7.96
C SER A 472 13.47 14.88 -8.64
N GLN A 473 14.60 14.18 -8.54
CA GLN A 473 14.74 12.83 -9.06
C GLN A 473 13.84 11.85 -8.31
N ASN A 474 13.84 11.88 -6.97
CA ASN A 474 13.00 10.98 -6.18
C ASN A 474 11.49 11.16 -6.48
N ILE A 475 11.05 12.41 -6.68
CA ILE A 475 9.64 12.67 -7.05
C ILE A 475 9.34 12.12 -8.44
N ASN A 476 10.24 12.31 -9.42
CA ASN A 476 10.08 11.75 -10.76
C ASN A 476 10.08 10.22 -10.78
N ASP A 477 10.81 9.60 -9.86
CA ASP A 477 10.87 8.14 -9.70
C ASP A 477 9.75 7.60 -8.76
N TYR A 478 8.86 8.46 -8.26
CA TYR A 478 7.81 8.16 -7.30
C TYR A 478 8.30 7.67 -5.92
N ASP A 479 9.56 7.91 -5.57
CA ASP A 479 10.13 7.63 -4.24
C ASP A 479 9.81 8.75 -3.23
N LEU A 480 8.52 9.02 -3.04
CA LEU A 480 8.04 10.16 -2.26
C LEU A 480 8.48 10.14 -0.80
N GLY A 481 8.57 8.95 -0.20
CA GLY A 481 9.05 8.79 1.18
C GLY A 481 10.52 9.17 1.33
N VAL A 482 11.36 8.79 0.35
CA VAL A 482 12.79 9.14 0.31
C VAL A 482 12.97 10.63 0.04
N ALA A 483 12.16 11.22 -0.84
CA ALA A 483 12.16 12.66 -1.08
C ALA A 483 11.90 13.44 0.24
N LEU A 484 10.86 13.06 0.97
CA LEU A 484 10.51 13.68 2.24
C LEU A 484 11.60 13.50 3.31
N GLU A 485 12.21 12.33 3.40
CA GLU A 485 13.32 12.06 4.32
C GLU A 485 14.53 12.94 4.04
N ASN A 486 14.91 13.11 2.78
CA ASN A 486 16.00 14.01 2.38
C ASN A 486 15.72 15.46 2.76
N ILE A 487 14.47 15.93 2.55
CA ILE A 487 14.04 17.29 2.93
C ILE A 487 14.08 17.46 4.45
N TYR A 488 13.55 16.49 5.19
CA TYR A 488 13.56 16.49 6.64
C TYR A 488 14.98 16.58 7.20
N ASN A 489 15.89 15.71 6.73
CA ASN A 489 17.26 15.66 7.18
C ASN A 489 18.02 16.97 6.88
N PHE A 490 17.80 17.55 5.72
CA PHE A 490 18.41 18.84 5.37
C PHE A 490 17.90 19.96 6.28
N ILE A 491 16.57 20.10 6.44
CA ILE A 491 16.01 21.19 7.25
C ILE A 491 16.40 21.00 8.72
N TRP A 492 16.23 19.81 9.25
CA TRP A 492 16.47 19.54 10.67
C TRP A 492 17.96 19.62 11.03
N ASN A 493 18.79 18.83 10.36
CA ASN A 493 20.18 18.66 10.73
C ASN A 493 21.08 19.77 10.12
N GLU A 494 20.99 20.01 8.82
CA GLU A 494 21.95 20.90 8.15
C GLU A 494 21.59 22.38 8.34
N PHE A 495 20.34 22.73 8.06
CA PHE A 495 19.89 24.12 8.15
C PHE A 495 19.69 24.59 9.60
N CYS A 496 18.86 23.89 10.38
CA CYS A 496 18.51 24.35 11.74
C CYS A 496 19.65 24.14 12.74
N ASP A 497 20.26 22.93 12.76
CA ASP A 497 21.23 22.62 13.82
C ASP A 497 22.63 23.17 13.53
N TRP A 498 22.98 23.37 12.26
CA TRP A 498 24.30 23.86 11.90
C TRP A 498 24.29 25.23 11.28
N TYR A 499 23.67 25.42 10.10
CA TYR A 499 23.84 26.67 9.38
C TYR A 499 23.31 27.89 10.14
N ILE A 500 22.09 27.79 10.72
CA ILE A 500 21.54 28.89 11.54
C ILE A 500 22.46 29.23 12.70
N GLU A 501 23.04 28.23 13.38
CA GLU A 501 23.95 28.46 14.49
C GLU A 501 25.28 29.12 14.07
N MET A 502 25.83 28.72 12.90
CA MET A 502 26.98 29.38 12.30
C MET A 502 26.69 30.82 11.90
N ALA A 503 25.51 31.05 11.32
CA ALA A 503 25.05 32.36 10.86
C ALA A 503 24.89 33.39 11.98
N LYS A 504 24.57 32.96 13.20
CA LYS A 504 24.30 33.87 14.33
C LYS A 504 25.44 34.83 14.64
N SER A 505 26.70 34.46 14.47
CA SER A 505 27.85 35.34 14.67
C SER A 505 27.84 36.56 13.75
N ARG A 506 27.41 36.38 12.51
CA ARG A 506 27.32 37.46 11.48
C ARG A 506 26.02 38.25 11.60
N LEU A 507 24.92 37.61 11.97
CA LEU A 507 23.63 38.30 12.20
C LEU A 507 23.73 39.36 13.30
N TYR A 508 24.60 39.14 14.31
CA TYR A 508 24.83 40.06 15.43
C TYR A 508 26.06 40.93 15.25
N SER A 509 26.71 40.87 14.06
CA SER A 509 27.86 41.74 13.71
C SER A 509 27.42 43.17 13.46
N GLU A 510 28.29 44.12 13.79
CA GLU A 510 28.13 45.53 13.41
C GLU A 510 28.41 45.77 11.90
N ASN A 511 29.02 44.81 11.23
CA ASN A 511 29.31 44.86 9.80
C ASN A 511 28.02 44.62 8.99
N LYS A 512 27.46 45.68 8.44
CA LYS A 512 26.21 45.64 7.67
C LYS A 512 26.30 44.77 6.42
N GLN A 513 27.46 44.69 5.77
CA GLN A 513 27.65 43.88 4.57
C GLN A 513 27.62 42.41 4.90
N GLU A 514 28.31 41.97 5.96
CA GLU A 514 28.25 40.57 6.46
C GLU A 514 26.84 40.18 6.86
N LYS A 515 26.12 41.10 7.53
CA LYS A 515 24.73 40.85 7.92
C LYS A 515 23.81 40.72 6.71
N ALA A 516 23.92 41.60 5.73
CA ALA A 516 23.10 41.54 4.50
C ALA A 516 23.33 40.22 3.73
N GLN A 517 24.59 39.81 3.61
CA GLN A 517 24.97 38.56 2.94
C GLN A 517 24.35 37.33 3.64
N VAL A 518 24.50 37.19 4.94
CA VAL A 518 23.94 36.03 5.66
C VAL A 518 22.40 36.05 5.66
N CYS A 519 21.78 37.23 5.69
CA CYS A 519 20.34 37.38 5.53
C CYS A 519 19.87 36.89 4.14
N TYR A 520 20.60 37.23 3.09
CA TYR A 520 20.32 36.72 1.73
C TYR A 520 20.33 35.19 1.70
N VAL A 521 21.40 34.57 2.20
CA VAL A 521 21.54 33.09 2.17
C VAL A 521 20.46 32.41 3.03
N LEU A 522 20.17 32.92 4.23
CA LEU A 522 19.12 32.39 5.10
C LEU A 522 17.74 32.44 4.42
N ASN A 523 17.39 33.59 3.81
CA ASN A 523 16.14 33.73 3.08
C ASN A 523 16.08 32.79 1.86
N TYR A 524 17.15 32.71 1.08
CA TYR A 524 17.24 31.87 -0.12
C TYR A 524 17.09 30.39 0.24
N VAL A 525 17.82 29.91 1.26
CA VAL A 525 17.79 28.49 1.68
C VAL A 525 16.43 28.14 2.26
N LEU A 526 15.89 28.97 3.15
CA LEU A 526 14.58 28.71 3.76
C LEU A 526 13.48 28.69 2.68
N ARG A 527 13.45 29.70 1.79
CA ARG A 527 12.46 29.78 0.71
C ARG A 527 12.45 28.56 -0.19
N ASN A 528 13.63 28.09 -0.64
CA ASN A 528 13.71 26.91 -1.49
C ASN A 528 13.39 25.60 -0.71
N SER A 529 13.76 25.52 0.56
CA SER A 529 13.38 24.39 1.43
C SER A 529 11.86 24.29 1.58
N LEU A 530 11.18 25.43 1.75
CA LEU A 530 9.71 25.46 1.82
C LEU A 530 9.06 25.05 0.50
N LYS A 531 9.62 25.44 -0.65
CA LYS A 531 9.15 24.98 -1.96
C LYS A 531 9.23 23.45 -2.11
N LEU A 532 10.35 22.86 -1.70
CA LEU A 532 10.53 21.40 -1.72
C LEU A 532 9.60 20.68 -0.76
N LEU A 533 9.34 21.26 0.43
CA LEU A 533 8.50 20.64 1.46
C LEU A 533 6.99 20.84 1.21
N HIS A 534 6.60 21.84 0.45
CA HIS A 534 5.20 22.23 0.26
C HIS A 534 4.27 21.11 -0.21
N PRO A 535 4.64 20.24 -1.15
CA PRO A 535 3.79 19.11 -1.56
C PRO A 535 3.44 18.15 -0.41
N PHE A 536 4.26 18.10 0.63
CA PHE A 536 4.10 17.20 1.78
C PHE A 536 3.39 17.89 2.96
N MET A 537 3.75 19.13 3.26
CA MET A 537 3.26 19.93 4.39
C MET A 537 2.76 21.31 3.94
N PRO A 538 1.63 21.38 3.20
CA PRO A 538 1.22 22.60 2.50
C PRO A 538 0.86 23.77 3.42
N PHE A 539 0.28 23.53 4.58
CA PHE A 539 -0.26 24.61 5.40
C PHE A 539 0.83 25.41 6.11
N ILE A 540 1.70 24.75 6.86
CA ILE A 540 2.80 25.43 7.56
C ILE A 540 3.77 26.09 6.61
N THR A 541 4.07 25.44 5.47
CA THR A 541 4.99 26.00 4.48
C THR A 541 4.42 27.26 3.81
N SER A 542 3.13 27.27 3.48
CA SER A 542 2.45 28.43 2.92
C SER A 542 2.44 29.60 3.88
N GLU A 543 2.12 29.37 5.15
CA GLU A 543 2.09 30.42 6.18
C GLU A 543 3.48 31.03 6.39
N ILE A 544 4.53 30.23 6.49
CA ILE A 544 5.91 30.73 6.63
C ILE A 544 6.34 31.50 5.38
N TYR A 545 6.07 30.94 4.18
CA TYR A 545 6.49 31.53 2.92
C TYR A 545 5.90 32.92 2.71
N SER A 546 4.65 33.15 3.12
CA SER A 546 3.97 34.45 3.01
C SER A 546 4.63 35.58 3.82
N LYS A 547 5.51 35.25 4.76
CA LYS A 547 6.25 36.19 5.61
C LYS A 547 7.70 36.42 5.15
N LEU A 548 8.17 35.67 4.17
CA LEU A 548 9.52 35.80 3.63
C LEU A 548 9.58 36.88 2.53
N VAL A 549 10.75 37.43 2.37
CA VAL A 549 11.03 38.30 1.21
C VAL A 549 11.02 37.45 -0.07
N ASN A 550 10.02 37.69 -0.91
CA ASN A 550 9.79 36.94 -2.14
C ASN A 550 9.92 37.85 -3.36
N PRO A 551 11.00 37.72 -4.17
CA PRO A 551 11.20 38.55 -5.35
C PRO A 551 10.18 38.30 -6.45
N ASP A 552 9.52 37.13 -6.46
CA ASP A 552 8.56 36.73 -7.51
C ASP A 552 7.13 37.18 -7.20
N ASP A 553 6.85 37.65 -5.97
CA ASP A 553 5.54 38.07 -5.45
C ASP A 553 4.39 37.07 -5.77
N LYS A 554 4.74 35.77 -5.74
CA LYS A 554 3.81 34.70 -6.00
C LYS A 554 3.53 33.90 -4.73
N ASP A 555 2.31 33.42 -4.57
CA ASP A 555 2.00 32.42 -3.55
C ASP A 555 2.81 31.15 -3.77
N LEU A 556 3.14 30.46 -2.65
CA LEU A 556 3.97 29.25 -2.69
C LEU A 556 3.41 28.18 -3.63
N MET A 557 2.10 27.97 -3.61
CA MET A 557 1.42 26.95 -4.43
C MET A 557 1.62 27.14 -5.95
N VAL A 558 1.76 28.39 -6.40
CA VAL A 558 1.94 28.74 -7.83
C VAL A 558 3.36 29.20 -8.14
N SER A 559 4.28 29.09 -7.19
CA SER A 559 5.69 29.42 -7.39
C SER A 559 6.40 28.32 -8.20
N ASP A 560 7.45 28.75 -8.94
CA ASP A 560 8.24 27.79 -9.71
C ASP A 560 8.99 26.80 -8.79
N TRP A 561 9.07 25.54 -9.23
CA TRP A 561 9.89 24.51 -8.57
C TRP A 561 11.37 24.92 -8.58
N PRO A 562 12.11 24.70 -7.49
CA PRO A 562 13.52 25.06 -7.41
C PRO A 562 14.35 24.35 -8.49
N LYS A 563 15.25 25.11 -9.15
CA LYS A 563 16.13 24.58 -10.18
C LYS A 563 17.54 24.39 -9.65
N VAL A 564 18.20 23.33 -10.12
CA VAL A 564 19.61 23.09 -9.83
C VAL A 564 20.45 24.21 -10.49
N ASN A 565 21.27 24.89 -9.69
CA ASN A 565 22.23 25.85 -10.19
C ASN A 565 23.55 25.13 -10.55
N THR A 566 23.76 24.90 -11.84
CA THR A 566 24.94 24.18 -12.34
C THR A 566 26.26 25.00 -12.26
N SER A 567 26.18 26.28 -11.94
CA SER A 567 27.38 27.13 -11.75
C SER A 567 27.94 27.02 -10.32
N VAL A 568 27.28 26.34 -9.40
CA VAL A 568 27.67 26.21 -8.02
C VAL A 568 28.46 24.90 -7.84
N GLU A 569 29.80 25.02 -7.86
CA GLU A 569 30.73 23.95 -7.49
C GLU A 569 31.58 24.41 -6.30
N TYR A 570 31.15 24.02 -5.07
CA TYR A 570 31.84 24.39 -3.83
C TYR A 570 32.29 23.15 -3.05
N ASP A 571 32.88 22.17 -3.73
CA ASP A 571 33.22 20.88 -3.08
C ASP A 571 34.25 21.05 -1.96
N THR A 572 35.26 21.92 -2.13
CA THR A 572 36.27 22.19 -1.10
C THR A 572 35.65 22.80 0.16
N SER A 573 34.70 23.71 0.02
CA SER A 573 33.95 24.28 1.16
C SER A 573 33.10 23.24 1.86
N LYS A 574 32.54 22.29 1.13
CA LYS A 574 31.79 21.17 1.67
C LYS A 574 32.68 20.29 2.55
N ASP A 575 33.82 19.87 2.04
CA ASP A 575 34.73 18.96 2.78
C ASP A 575 35.25 19.61 4.05
N PHE A 576 35.61 20.87 3.99
CA PHE A 576 36.03 21.61 5.18
C PHE A 576 34.96 21.67 6.27
N ILE A 577 33.73 22.08 5.92
CA ILE A 577 32.66 22.22 6.90
C ILE A 577 32.21 20.85 7.46
N GLU A 578 32.17 19.79 6.65
CA GLU A 578 31.85 18.46 7.15
C GLU A 578 32.92 17.94 8.14
N ASN A 579 34.19 18.13 7.83
CA ASN A 579 35.29 17.80 8.75
C ASN A 579 35.23 18.63 10.02
N LEU A 580 34.91 19.92 9.92
CA LEU A 580 34.77 20.81 11.08
C LEU A 580 33.54 20.42 11.95
N LYS A 581 32.43 20.01 11.34
CA LYS A 581 31.26 19.47 12.09
C LYS A 581 31.62 18.23 12.87
N ASP A 582 32.39 17.33 12.27
CA ASP A 582 32.93 16.14 12.95
C ASP A 582 33.77 16.52 14.13
N VAL A 583 34.76 17.42 13.95
CA VAL A 583 35.63 17.95 15.03
C VAL A 583 34.79 18.56 16.16
N ILE A 584 33.85 19.45 15.86
CA ILE A 584 32.98 20.08 16.88
C ILE A 584 32.14 19.03 17.62
N THR A 585 31.65 18.01 16.91
CA THR A 585 30.91 16.90 17.51
C THR A 585 31.78 16.10 18.46
N GLN A 586 33.00 15.79 18.06
CA GLN A 586 33.97 15.09 18.92
C GLN A 586 34.37 15.93 20.15
N ILE A 587 34.57 17.24 19.99
CA ILE A 587 34.80 18.16 21.12
C ILE A 587 33.64 18.08 22.13
N ARG A 588 32.39 18.14 21.64
CA ARG A 588 31.18 18.04 22.48
C ARG A 588 31.08 16.71 23.20
N ASN A 589 31.42 15.60 22.52
CA ASN A 589 31.43 14.26 23.09
C ASN A 589 32.53 14.13 24.20
N VAL A 590 33.73 14.63 23.95
CA VAL A 590 34.81 14.67 24.96
C VAL A 590 34.36 15.44 26.20
N ARG A 591 33.79 16.63 26.01
CA ARG A 591 33.26 17.46 27.09
C ARG A 591 32.13 16.78 27.88
N ALA A 592 31.21 16.12 27.18
CA ALA A 592 30.12 15.37 27.79
C ALA A 592 30.63 14.20 28.64
N ASN A 593 31.55 13.42 28.10
CA ASN A 593 32.18 12.27 28.80
C ASN A 593 32.93 12.68 30.06
N MET A 594 33.49 13.89 30.06
CA MET A 594 34.22 14.48 31.20
C MET A 594 33.32 15.31 32.12
N ASN A 595 32.01 15.38 31.85
CA ASN A 595 31.04 16.22 32.59
C ASN A 595 31.48 17.71 32.69
N VAL A 596 32.10 18.25 31.62
CA VAL A 596 32.54 19.65 31.59
C VAL A 596 31.36 20.57 31.51
N HIS A 597 31.23 21.52 32.44
CA HIS A 597 30.17 22.48 32.46
C HIS A 597 30.13 23.32 31.16
N PRO A 598 28.94 23.59 30.56
CA PRO A 598 28.86 24.35 29.29
C PRO A 598 29.51 25.72 29.29
N SER A 599 29.54 26.43 30.44
CA SER A 599 30.19 27.75 30.55
C SER A 599 31.75 27.68 30.57
N LYS A 600 32.37 26.48 30.82
CA LYS A 600 33.80 26.35 30.84
C LYS A 600 34.32 26.22 29.41
N LYS A 601 35.11 27.19 28.97
CA LYS A 601 35.77 27.22 27.67
C LYS A 601 37.20 26.73 27.78
N ALA A 602 37.74 26.19 26.66
CA ALA A 602 39.13 25.76 26.55
C ALA A 602 39.77 26.30 25.28
N ASN A 603 41.07 26.39 25.23
CA ASN A 603 41.78 26.76 24.03
C ASN A 603 41.79 25.60 23.03
N LEU A 604 41.65 25.90 21.75
CA LEU A 604 41.75 24.92 20.67
C LEU A 604 42.96 25.20 19.81
N ILE A 605 43.82 24.18 19.62
CA ILE A 605 44.99 24.27 18.78
C ILE A 605 44.74 23.44 17.54
N PHE A 606 44.53 24.10 16.41
CA PHE A 606 44.36 23.45 15.09
C PHE A 606 45.71 23.27 14.42
N VAL A 607 46.00 22.05 14.01
CA VAL A 607 47.17 21.70 13.20
C VAL A 607 46.70 21.31 11.82
N THR A 608 46.96 22.17 10.84
CA THR A 608 46.58 21.94 9.45
C THR A 608 47.40 22.86 8.51
N THR A 609 47.70 22.35 7.34
CA THR A 609 48.33 23.13 6.25
C THR A 609 47.32 23.52 5.20
N GLU A 610 46.18 22.80 5.11
CA GLU A 610 45.18 22.92 4.07
C GLU A 610 44.11 23.97 4.40
N TYR A 611 43.56 23.97 5.63
CA TYR A 611 42.38 24.75 5.99
C TYR A 611 42.62 26.01 6.82
N LYS A 612 43.86 26.56 6.83
CA LYS A 612 44.19 27.73 7.63
C LYS A 612 43.29 28.90 7.44
N ASN A 613 43.08 29.30 6.17
CA ASN A 613 42.26 30.47 5.83
C ASN A 613 40.80 30.25 6.19
N ASP A 614 40.28 29.04 5.94
CA ASP A 614 38.90 28.68 6.23
C ASP A 614 38.62 28.68 7.72
N ILE A 615 39.54 28.15 8.55
CA ILE A 615 39.45 28.20 10.02
C ILE A 615 39.54 29.65 10.51
N GLU A 616 40.42 30.49 9.95
CA GLU A 616 40.59 31.89 10.35
C GLU A 616 39.28 32.66 10.09
N GLN A 617 38.61 32.44 8.94
CA GLN A 617 37.32 33.05 8.62
C GLN A 617 36.20 32.50 9.47
N SER A 618 36.33 31.31 9.99
CA SER A 618 35.31 30.56 10.77
C SER A 618 35.44 30.69 12.28
N LYS A 619 36.50 31.36 12.77
CA LYS A 619 36.81 31.47 14.21
C LYS A 619 35.59 31.84 15.07
N ALA A 620 34.83 32.83 14.67
CA ALA A 620 33.70 33.35 15.46
C ALA A 620 32.64 32.28 15.78
N PHE A 621 32.29 31.42 14.82
CA PHE A 621 31.33 30.34 15.10
C PHE A 621 31.99 29.11 15.70
N ILE A 622 33.29 28.80 15.41
CA ILE A 622 34.05 27.72 16.02
C ILE A 622 34.19 27.97 17.53
N GLU A 623 34.52 29.19 17.94
CA GLU A 623 34.61 29.59 19.36
C GLU A 623 33.30 29.32 20.09
N LYS A 624 32.19 29.62 19.45
CA LYS A 624 30.86 29.40 20.02
C LYS A 624 30.48 27.94 20.06
N LEU A 625 30.57 27.23 18.94
CA LEU A 625 30.10 25.88 18.79
C LEU A 625 31.02 24.82 19.42
N GLY A 626 32.35 25.08 19.45
CA GLY A 626 33.39 24.27 20.06
C GLY A 626 33.67 24.63 21.51
N PHE A 627 32.99 25.64 22.08
CA PHE A 627 33.25 26.15 23.44
C PHE A 627 34.72 26.59 23.63
N ALA A 628 35.26 27.26 22.60
CA ALA A 628 36.62 27.75 22.64
C ALA A 628 36.78 29.10 23.32
N ASN A 629 37.87 29.31 24.02
CA ASN A 629 38.29 30.59 24.55
C ASN A 629 39.19 31.32 23.53
N GLU A 630 40.14 30.60 22.99
CA GLU A 630 41.06 31.04 21.95
C GLU A 630 41.29 29.92 20.94
N ILE A 631 41.52 30.29 19.67
CA ILE A 631 41.84 29.35 18.59
C ILE A 631 43.22 29.72 18.03
N THR A 632 44.16 28.79 18.18
CA THR A 632 45.49 28.87 17.58
C THR A 632 45.55 27.97 16.36
N ILE A 633 46.16 28.43 15.27
CA ILE A 633 46.32 27.66 14.03
C ILE A 633 47.81 27.53 13.72
N GLN A 634 48.31 26.32 13.53
CA GLN A 634 49.73 26.05 13.26
C GLN A 634 49.93 24.93 12.24
N ASP A 635 51.14 24.88 11.63
CA ASP A 635 51.48 23.93 10.56
C ASP A 635 51.97 22.56 11.07
N ASN A 636 52.46 22.55 12.28
CA ASN A 636 53.11 21.38 12.88
C ASN A 636 52.68 21.20 14.35
N LYS A 637 53.18 20.16 14.98
CA LYS A 637 52.79 19.81 16.36
C LYS A 637 53.71 20.45 17.41
N ASP A 638 54.45 21.51 17.06
CA ASP A 638 55.32 22.22 18.01
C ASP A 638 54.48 22.91 19.09
N ASN A 639 54.98 22.89 20.31
CA ASN A 639 54.35 23.51 21.50
C ASN A 639 52.97 22.97 21.91
N ILE A 640 52.58 21.75 21.47
CA ILE A 640 51.35 21.11 21.96
C ILE A 640 51.65 20.55 23.36
N PRO A 641 50.77 20.83 24.37
CA PRO A 641 50.93 20.24 25.70
C PRO A 641 50.92 18.70 25.66
N GLN A 642 51.81 18.04 26.41
CA GLN A 642 51.94 16.56 26.40
C GLN A 642 50.66 15.82 26.79
N ASN A 643 49.81 16.46 27.60
CA ASN A 643 48.53 15.94 28.08
C ASN A 643 47.33 16.47 27.31
N ALA A 644 47.53 17.08 26.14
CA ALA A 644 46.41 17.56 25.32
C ALA A 644 45.62 16.40 24.73
N ILE A 645 44.31 16.53 24.73
CA ILE A 645 43.41 15.61 24.06
C ILE A 645 43.47 15.88 22.56
N SER A 646 43.73 14.87 21.76
CA SER A 646 43.79 14.97 20.30
C SER A 646 42.48 14.51 19.65
N ILE A 647 41.99 15.28 18.72
CA ILE A 647 40.84 14.97 17.83
C ILE A 647 41.38 15.03 16.40
N ILE A 648 41.19 13.95 15.66
CA ILE A 648 41.69 13.83 14.28
C ILE A 648 40.51 13.72 13.32
N SER A 649 40.50 14.59 12.33
CA SER A 649 39.59 14.54 11.20
C SER A 649 40.40 14.75 9.91
N ASN A 650 39.80 14.47 8.73
CA ASN A 650 40.50 14.60 7.46
C ASN A 650 41.04 16.02 7.26
N GLY A 651 42.36 16.14 7.04
CA GLY A 651 43.04 17.43 6.77
C GLY A 651 43.25 18.34 7.98
N MET A 652 42.80 17.96 9.21
CA MET A 652 43.03 18.74 10.41
C MET A 652 43.13 17.89 11.67
N GLU A 653 44.01 18.29 12.58
CA GLU A 653 44.06 17.75 13.93
C GLU A 653 43.81 18.87 14.93
N VAL A 654 43.04 18.61 15.96
CA VAL A 654 42.72 19.59 17.00
C VAL A 654 43.15 19.08 18.36
N TYR A 655 43.84 19.93 19.10
CA TYR A 655 44.33 19.61 20.42
C TYR A 655 43.67 20.52 21.46
N ILE A 656 43.26 19.92 22.58
CA ILE A 656 42.60 20.62 23.70
C ILE A 656 43.43 20.38 24.94
N PRO A 657 44.01 21.39 25.60
CA PRO A 657 44.76 21.20 26.85
C PRO A 657 43.84 20.59 27.90
N PHE A 658 44.25 19.45 28.47
CA PHE A 658 43.40 18.68 29.42
C PHE A 658 43.05 19.49 30.67
N GLU A 659 44.01 20.25 31.19
CA GLU A 659 43.87 21.05 32.40
C GLU A 659 42.84 22.19 32.27
N GLU A 660 42.53 22.60 31.04
CA GLU A 660 41.49 23.60 30.76
C GLU A 660 40.09 23.01 30.80
N LEU A 661 39.95 21.71 30.60
CA LEU A 661 38.65 21.04 30.60
C LEU A 661 38.18 20.65 32.00
N VAL A 662 39.12 20.08 32.81
CA VAL A 662 38.79 19.53 34.12
C VAL A 662 39.85 19.89 35.14
N ASP A 663 39.52 19.83 36.44
CA ASP A 663 40.51 19.79 37.49
C ASP A 663 41.07 18.35 37.53
N VAL A 664 42.38 18.23 37.36
CA VAL A 664 43.05 16.93 37.22
C VAL A 664 42.85 16.07 38.47
N GLU A 665 42.89 16.64 39.68
CA GLU A 665 42.72 15.89 40.90
C GLU A 665 41.27 15.46 41.14
N GLU A 666 40.31 16.32 40.82
CA GLU A 666 38.86 15.97 40.87
C GLU A 666 38.53 14.87 39.87
N GLU A 667 39.01 14.96 38.63
CA GLU A 667 38.73 13.98 37.59
C GLU A 667 39.37 12.63 37.89
N LYS A 668 40.59 12.61 38.42
CA LYS A 668 41.26 11.40 38.88
C LYS A 668 40.45 10.70 39.96
N LYS A 669 39.95 11.45 40.94
CA LYS A 669 39.11 10.92 42.00
C LYS A 669 37.79 10.36 41.43
N ARG A 670 37.17 11.08 40.52
CA ARG A 670 35.94 10.63 39.83
C ARG A 670 36.16 9.31 39.09
N LEU A 671 37.21 9.21 38.30
CA LEU A 671 37.58 8.01 37.55
C LEU A 671 37.93 6.83 38.45
N GLU A 672 38.60 7.07 39.58
CA GLU A 672 38.87 6.05 40.60
C GLU A 672 37.58 5.51 41.24
N ASP A 673 36.60 6.37 41.50
CA ASP A 673 35.31 5.96 42.06
C ASP A 673 34.44 5.24 41.03
N GLU A 674 34.47 5.66 39.77
CA GLU A 674 33.81 4.97 38.67
C GLU A 674 34.42 3.59 38.40
N LYS A 675 35.75 3.50 38.38
CA LYS A 675 36.46 2.24 38.31
C LYS A 675 36.07 1.27 39.43
N LYS A 676 35.97 1.76 40.69
CA LYS A 676 35.50 0.93 41.81
C LYS A 676 34.07 0.41 41.59
N LYS A 677 33.16 1.23 41.06
CA LYS A 677 31.78 0.82 40.74
C LYS A 677 31.74 -0.25 39.66
N VAL A 678 32.46 -0.04 38.55
CA VAL A 678 32.51 -0.99 37.43
C VAL A 678 33.14 -2.31 37.88
N VAL A 679 34.24 -2.28 38.67
CA VAL A 679 34.88 -3.50 39.23
C VAL A 679 33.89 -4.25 40.13
N ALA A 680 33.12 -3.53 40.99
CA ALA A 680 32.10 -4.16 41.84
C ALA A 680 30.96 -4.77 41.03
N GLU A 681 30.57 -4.15 39.92
CA GLU A 681 29.57 -4.71 39.00
C GLU A 681 30.06 -5.95 38.26
N ILE A 682 31.31 -5.92 37.77
CA ILE A 682 31.96 -7.10 37.15
C ILE A 682 32.04 -8.25 38.16
N GLU A 683 32.44 -8.00 39.41
CA GLU A 683 32.43 -9.02 40.46
C GLU A 683 31.05 -9.56 40.76
N ARG A 684 30.03 -8.69 40.79
CA ARG A 684 28.64 -9.09 40.99
C ARG A 684 28.15 -9.95 39.84
N ALA A 685 28.35 -9.52 38.58
CA ALA A 685 27.98 -10.26 37.40
C ALA A 685 28.69 -11.62 37.32
N SER A 686 30.02 -11.66 37.62
CA SER A 686 30.79 -12.88 37.67
C SER A 686 30.28 -13.86 38.74
N LYS A 687 29.90 -13.37 39.94
CA LYS A 687 29.30 -14.19 40.97
C LYS A 687 27.90 -14.71 40.54
N MET A 688 27.12 -13.93 39.85
CA MET A 688 25.82 -14.37 39.30
C MET A 688 25.97 -15.44 38.21
N LEU A 689 26.94 -15.29 37.32
CA LEU A 689 27.27 -16.27 36.27
C LEU A 689 27.89 -17.55 36.84
N ALA A 690 28.62 -17.45 37.94
CA ALA A 690 29.14 -18.62 38.65
C ALA A 690 28.09 -19.40 39.45
N ASN A 691 26.90 -18.83 39.65
CA ASN A 691 25.82 -19.48 40.40
C ASN A 691 24.95 -20.37 39.47
N PRO A 692 24.99 -21.70 39.56
CA PRO A 692 24.21 -22.60 38.75
C PRO A 692 22.66 -22.37 38.87
N GLY A 693 22.22 -21.90 40.05
CA GLY A 693 20.81 -21.58 40.30
C GLY A 693 20.32 -20.37 39.52
N PHE A 694 21.20 -19.42 39.20
CA PHE A 694 20.89 -18.29 38.35
C PHE A 694 20.95 -18.66 36.86
N VAL A 695 22.02 -19.28 36.41
CA VAL A 695 22.26 -19.65 35.00
C VAL A 695 21.18 -20.59 34.47
N ASN A 696 20.69 -21.50 35.32
CA ASN A 696 19.62 -22.44 34.95
C ASN A 696 18.20 -21.86 34.94
N LYS A 697 17.95 -20.67 35.54
CA LYS A 697 16.61 -20.08 35.70
C LYS A 697 16.45 -18.74 34.99
N ALA A 698 17.52 -18.04 34.68
CA ALA A 698 17.45 -16.75 34.03
C ALA A 698 17.22 -16.86 32.50
N PRO A 699 16.47 -15.92 31.87
CA PRO A 699 16.33 -15.87 30.43
C PRO A 699 17.68 -15.77 29.73
N LYS A 700 17.86 -16.46 28.60
CA LYS A 700 19.13 -16.46 27.83
C LYS A 700 19.62 -15.07 27.46
N ALA A 701 18.70 -14.13 27.17
CA ALA A 701 19.07 -12.74 26.89
C ALA A 701 19.81 -12.09 28.07
N LYS A 702 19.35 -12.31 29.30
CA LYS A 702 19.93 -11.75 30.52
C LYS A 702 21.22 -12.43 31.00
N ILE A 703 21.56 -13.60 30.46
CA ILE A 703 22.82 -14.29 30.67
C ILE A 703 23.90 -13.80 29.70
N ASN A 704 23.47 -13.39 28.49
CA ASN A 704 24.35 -12.90 27.43
C ASN A 704 24.67 -11.39 27.58
N GLU A 705 23.82 -10.62 28.24
CA GLU A 705 24.15 -9.26 28.69
C GLU A 705 25.27 -9.30 29.77
#